data_6d99d74f73230c3738771f3605e2f9fd
#
_entry.id   6d99d74f73230c3738771f3605e2f9fd
#
_cell.length_a   1.000
_cell.length_b   1.000
_cell.length_c   1.000
_cell.angle_alpha   90.00
_cell.angle_beta   90.00
_cell.angle_gamma   90.00
#
_symmetry.space_group_name_H-M   'P 1'
#
loop_
_entity.id
_entity.type
_entity.pdbx_description
1 polymer ?
#
loop_
_entity_poly.entity_id
_entity_poly.type
_entity_poly.pdbx_seq_one_letter_code
_entity_poly.pdbx_strand_id
1 'polypeptide(L)'
;MENGGIEEADDALPVPAPPNGRRYRPVGSSDRAVVQMTSMEPGSSSSAAIDAVVTPQPPRNLKPDANLTIDPSMREGSPDDHATSGGSQGDSKLELFGFDSLVNILGLKSMTGEQIQAPSSPRDGEDVAITIGRPKETGPKFGTMMGVFVPCLQNILGIIYYIRFTWIVGMAGVWQSLVLVSFCGACTFLTGISLSAIATNGAMKGGGPYYLIGRALGPEVGVSIGLCFFLGNAVAGSMYVLGAVETFLDAVPSAGLFQKSVTVVNNTLVNGTETAGTSTISTPSLHDLQVYGVIVTILLCFIVFGGVKIINKVAPAFLIPVLFSLLCIYLGVFIAPRHNAPKGITGLSITTFKDNWGSDYQRTNNAGVPDPSGSIYWDFNALVGLFFPAVTGIMAGSNRSASLKDTQRSIPIGTLSATLTTTAMYLFSVLLFGALATREELLTDRLLTATVAWPAPAVIYIGIILSTLGAALQSLTGAPRLLAAIANDDILPVLNYFKVSEGSEPHAATLFTAFICICCVVIGNLDLITPTITMFFLLCYAGVNLSCFLLDLLDAPSWRPRWKFHHWSLSLVGALLCVVIMFLISWSFTVVSLALASLIYYYVSLKGKAGDWGDGFKSAYFQLALRSLRSLGANQVHPKNWYPIPLVFCRPWGKLPENVPCHPKLADFANCMKKKGRGMSIFVSIIDGDYHELAEDAKTACRQLDAYIDYKRCEGVAEIIVAPTMSDGFRSIVQTMGLGNLKPNIVVMRYPEIWRRENLTQIPSTFVSIINDCIIANKAVVIVKGLDEWPNEYQRQYGTIDLYWIVRDGGLMLLLSQLLLTKESFESCKIQVFCISEEDTDAEELKADVKKFLYDLRMQAEVIVVTMKSWESHMESSSTVAQQDDSHEAYTSAQQRIRMYLDEMKETAQRERHPLMENGRQVVVNEQKVDKFLYTMLKLNSTILRYSRMAAVVLVSLPPPPLNHPSYFYMEYMDLLVENVPRMLIVRGYTRDVVTFFT
;
A
#
# COMPACT_ATOMS: atom_id res chain seq x y z
N MET A 1 12.58 50.41 -33.90
CA MET A 1 12.80 51.80 -33.48
C MET A 1 12.83 51.71 -31.99
N GLU A 2 14.00 51.66 -31.53
CA GLU A 2 14.76 52.50 -30.59
C GLU A 2 14.37 52.21 -29.13
N ASN A 3 15.16 51.48 -28.40
CA ASN A 3 16.38 51.89 -27.64
C ASN A 3 16.06 52.85 -26.49
N GLY A 4 16.40 52.46 -25.29
CA GLY A 4 16.50 53.25 -24.11
C GLY A 4 16.94 52.38 -22.90
N GLY A 5 18.23 52.11 -22.78
CA GLY A 5 18.79 51.55 -21.58
C GLY A 5 18.94 52.59 -20.48
N ILE A 6 18.83 52.15 -19.23
CA ILE A 6 19.35 52.85 -18.05
C ILE A 6 20.06 51.83 -17.19
N GLU A 7 21.36 52.02 -17.08
CA GLU A 7 22.23 51.48 -16.02
C GLU A 7 21.84 52.12 -14.68
N GLU A 8 21.73 51.32 -13.66
CA GLU A 8 21.82 51.79 -12.29
C GLU A 8 22.80 50.90 -11.50
N ALA A 9 23.69 51.60 -10.85
CA ALA A 9 24.88 51.09 -10.22
C ALA A 9 24.63 50.41 -8.89
N ASP A 10 25.51 49.42 -8.61
CA ASP A 10 25.75 48.78 -7.33
C ASP A 10 26.07 49.77 -6.21
N ASP A 11 25.38 49.65 -5.07
CA ASP A 11 25.89 50.01 -3.76
C ASP A 11 25.39 48.96 -2.75
N ALA A 12 26.12 47.87 -2.59
CA ALA A 12 25.89 46.86 -1.59
C ALA A 12 26.85 47.10 -0.39
N LEU A 13 26.28 47.47 0.73
CA LEU A 13 26.94 47.44 2.05
C LEU A 13 27.17 45.97 2.50
N PRO A 14 28.29 45.66 3.11
CA PRO A 14 28.67 44.30 3.48
C PRO A 14 27.88 43.82 4.73
N VAL A 15 27.22 42.69 4.59
CA VAL A 15 26.59 41.97 5.69
C VAL A 15 27.65 41.15 6.43
N PRO A 16 27.73 41.19 7.76
CA PRO A 16 28.71 40.40 8.53
C PRO A 16 28.41 38.91 8.47
N ALA A 17 29.43 38.09 8.27
CA ALA A 17 29.38 36.66 8.20
C ALA A 17 28.92 36.02 9.53
N PRO A 18 28.09 34.97 9.51
CA PRO A 18 27.74 34.22 10.70
C PRO A 18 28.88 33.26 11.12
N PRO A 19 28.99 32.94 12.41
CA PRO A 19 30.06 32.11 12.94
C PRO A 19 29.99 30.65 12.48
N ASN A 20 31.13 30.06 12.27
CA ASN A 20 31.41 28.73 11.75
C ASN A 20 30.50 27.61 12.28
N GLY A 21 29.53 27.17 11.48
CA GLY A 21 28.82 25.91 11.60
C GLY A 21 29.21 25.00 10.44
N ARG A 22 29.61 23.78 10.75
CA ARG A 22 30.09 22.76 9.81
C ARG A 22 29.11 22.53 8.66
N ARG A 23 29.57 22.71 7.42
CA ARG A 23 28.84 22.43 6.18
C ARG A 23 29.10 21.02 5.72
N TYR A 24 28.03 20.29 5.44
CA TYR A 24 28.06 19.09 4.61
C TYR A 24 28.26 19.51 3.15
N ARG A 25 29.25 18.94 2.47
CA ARG A 25 29.37 19.03 0.99
C ARG A 25 28.77 17.79 0.37
N PRO A 26 27.86 17.91 -0.61
CA PRO A 26 27.45 16.77 -1.41
C PRO A 26 28.56 16.41 -2.39
N VAL A 27 28.93 15.14 -2.45
CA VAL A 27 29.87 14.57 -3.40
C VAL A 27 29.12 14.25 -4.69
N GLY A 28 29.74 14.55 -5.82
CA GLY A 28 29.16 14.36 -7.15
C GLY A 28 28.86 12.89 -7.48
N SER A 29 27.95 12.71 -8.42
CA SER A 29 27.21 11.51 -8.78
C SER A 29 28.03 10.38 -9.44
N SER A 30 29.22 10.06 -9.01
CA SER A 30 29.97 8.94 -9.61
C SER A 30 30.66 7.99 -8.63
N ASP A 31 30.64 8.25 -7.31
CA ASP A 31 31.33 7.36 -6.37
C ASP A 31 30.46 6.99 -5.16
N ARG A 32 30.61 5.75 -4.74
CA ARG A 32 29.92 5.12 -3.60
C ARG A 32 30.10 5.95 -2.33
N ALA A 33 29.01 6.38 -1.73
CA ALA A 33 28.99 7.13 -0.49
C ALA A 33 29.57 6.30 0.67
N VAL A 34 30.75 6.67 1.12
CA VAL A 34 31.29 6.26 2.42
C VAL A 34 31.20 7.49 3.34
N VAL A 35 30.40 7.36 4.40
CA VAL A 35 30.28 8.39 5.43
C VAL A 35 31.41 8.21 6.42
N GLN A 36 32.42 9.10 6.40
CA GLN A 36 33.42 9.18 7.45
C GLN A 36 33.01 10.24 8.50
N MET A 37 32.80 9.75 9.73
CA MET A 37 32.70 10.64 10.91
C MET A 37 34.10 10.97 11.41
N THR A 38 34.51 12.22 11.32
CA THR A 38 35.67 12.73 12.02
C THR A 38 35.25 13.37 13.34
N SER A 39 35.68 12.80 14.45
CA SER A 39 35.60 13.39 15.79
C SER A 39 36.68 14.46 15.99
N MET A 40 36.32 15.63 16.54
CA MET A 40 37.28 16.61 17.06
C MET A 40 37.50 16.39 18.57
N GLU A 41 38.73 16.23 18.93
CA GLU A 41 39.21 16.29 20.32
C GLU A 41 39.33 17.72 20.86
N PRO A 42 39.19 17.92 22.15
CA PRO A 42 39.75 19.10 22.85
C PRO A 42 41.13 18.72 23.41
N GLY A 43 42.08 19.59 23.16
CA GLY A 43 43.48 19.36 23.56
C GLY A 43 43.74 19.47 25.07
N SER A 44 44.61 18.64 25.56
CA SER A 44 45.89 19.00 26.18
C SER A 44 46.58 17.77 26.79
N SER A 45 47.86 17.70 26.44
CA SER A 45 49.03 17.22 27.19
C SER A 45 49.24 15.74 27.49
N SER A 46 50.28 15.29 26.85
CA SER A 46 51.44 14.50 27.32
C SER A 46 51.41 12.98 27.27
N SER A 47 52.26 12.53 26.38
CA SER A 47 53.31 11.47 26.50
C SER A 47 52.95 9.99 26.25
N ALA A 48 53.76 9.50 25.32
CA ALA A 48 54.34 8.15 25.14
C ALA A 48 53.56 7.15 24.29
N ALA A 49 54.06 7.07 23.09
CA ALA A 49 54.42 5.92 22.23
C ALA A 49 53.80 4.56 22.54
N ILE A 50 53.24 3.94 21.53
CA ILE A 50 53.72 2.72 20.85
C ILE A 50 52.87 2.45 19.62
N ASP A 51 53.58 2.35 18.48
CA ASP A 51 53.06 1.89 17.18
C ASP A 51 52.67 0.40 17.20
N ALA A 52 51.54 0.05 16.65
CA ALA A 52 51.39 -1.24 15.99
C ALA A 52 50.30 -1.17 14.90
N VAL A 53 50.78 -1.06 13.67
CA VAL A 53 49.98 -1.35 12.46
C VAL A 53 49.71 -2.84 12.36
N VAL A 54 48.44 -3.24 12.36
CA VAL A 54 48.04 -4.61 12.07
C VAL A 54 47.16 -4.60 10.82
N THR A 55 47.74 -5.10 9.72
CA THR A 55 47.05 -5.50 8.53
C THR A 55 46.39 -6.87 8.71
N PRO A 56 45.14 -7.11 8.28
CA PRO A 56 44.53 -8.43 8.40
C PRO A 56 44.99 -9.35 7.27
N GLN A 57 45.60 -10.49 7.65
CA GLN A 57 45.79 -11.65 6.76
C GLN A 57 44.62 -12.65 6.89
N PRO A 58 44.38 -13.47 5.83
CA PRO A 58 43.24 -14.42 5.83
C PRO A 58 43.49 -15.65 6.71
N PRO A 59 42.42 -16.31 7.18
CA PRO A 59 42.54 -17.36 8.21
C PRO A 59 43.13 -18.67 7.66
N ARG A 60 44.16 -19.16 8.34
CA ARG A 60 44.71 -20.52 8.23
C ARG A 60 43.90 -21.52 9.06
N ASN A 61 43.68 -22.68 8.48
CA ASN A 61 43.09 -23.88 9.07
C ASN A 61 43.66 -24.24 10.46
N LEU A 62 42.76 -24.39 11.45
CA LEU A 62 43.02 -25.06 12.70
C LEU A 62 42.12 -26.30 12.82
N LYS A 63 42.76 -27.47 13.05
CA LYS A 63 42.15 -28.73 13.37
C LYS A 63 41.59 -28.70 14.82
N PRO A 64 40.49 -29.42 15.09
CA PRO A 64 39.94 -29.49 16.46
C PRO A 64 40.70 -30.52 17.32
N ASP A 65 41.18 -30.07 18.45
CA ASP A 65 41.59 -30.99 19.54
C ASP A 65 40.43 -31.26 20.47
N ALA A 66 40.33 -32.53 20.79
CA ALA A 66 39.30 -33.14 21.62
C ALA A 66 39.49 -32.88 23.11
N ASN A 67 38.40 -33.08 23.87
CA ASN A 67 38.23 -33.30 25.31
C ASN A 67 37.70 -32.12 26.12
N LEU A 68 36.41 -32.13 26.29
CA LEU A 68 35.75 -31.67 27.51
C LEU A 68 34.72 -32.73 27.93
N THR A 69 35.12 -33.49 28.96
CA THR A 69 34.29 -34.42 29.72
C THR A 69 33.33 -33.66 30.61
N ILE A 70 32.05 -33.87 30.45
CA ILE A 70 30.98 -33.40 31.35
C ILE A 70 30.59 -34.57 32.24
N ASP A 71 30.65 -34.34 33.55
CA ASP A 71 30.32 -35.23 34.66
C ASP A 71 28.79 -35.43 34.75
N PRO A 72 28.29 -36.67 34.85
CA PRO A 72 26.85 -36.96 34.94
C PRO A 72 26.45 -37.24 36.40
N SER A 73 26.10 -36.22 37.13
CA SER A 73 25.42 -36.42 38.42
C SER A 73 24.49 -35.22 38.71
N MET A 74 23.24 -35.34 38.31
CA MET A 74 22.06 -34.95 39.07
C MET A 74 20.80 -35.40 38.33
N ARG A 75 20.33 -36.57 38.69
CA ARG A 75 18.93 -37.00 38.48
C ARG A 75 18.26 -36.84 39.84
N GLU A 76 17.04 -36.26 39.80
CA GLU A 76 15.85 -36.80 40.49
C GLU A 76 14.75 -35.72 40.64
N GLY A 77 13.54 -36.12 40.29
CA GLY A 77 12.35 -35.51 40.78
C GLY A 77 11.24 -35.24 39.73
N SER A 78 10.54 -36.29 39.30
CA SER A 78 9.17 -36.23 38.81
C SER A 78 8.22 -36.42 40.02
N PRO A 79 6.89 -36.06 40.04
CA PRO A 79 5.90 -36.43 39.03
C PRO A 79 4.69 -35.47 38.81
N ASP A 80 3.98 -35.73 37.69
CA ASP A 80 2.50 -35.76 37.45
C ASP A 80 1.63 -34.54 37.76
N ASP A 81 0.84 -33.99 36.89
CA ASP A 81 -0.39 -34.45 36.23
C ASP A 81 -1.18 -33.36 35.54
N HIS A 82 -1.86 -33.77 34.42
CA HIS A 82 -3.10 -33.23 33.81
C HIS A 82 -3.12 -31.97 32.96
N ALA A 83 -3.15 -32.25 31.66
CA ALA A 83 -4.02 -31.84 30.56
C ALA A 83 -4.98 -30.66 30.74
N THR A 84 -4.92 -29.73 29.83
CA THR A 84 -6.04 -29.41 28.91
C THR A 84 -5.59 -28.54 27.74
N SER A 85 -6.12 -28.90 26.59
CA SER A 85 -5.94 -28.40 25.24
C SER A 85 -6.40 -26.94 25.03
N GLY A 86 -5.64 -26.20 24.25
CA GLY A 86 -6.07 -24.94 23.67
C GLY A 86 -5.08 -24.52 22.60
N GLY A 87 -5.29 -24.96 21.37
CA GLY A 87 -4.41 -24.68 20.25
C GLY A 87 -4.44 -23.22 19.83
N SER A 88 -3.28 -22.61 19.73
CA SER A 88 -3.07 -21.36 19.01
C SER A 88 -2.18 -21.64 17.80
N GLN A 89 -2.79 -21.62 16.63
CA GLN A 89 -2.14 -21.62 15.32
C GLN A 89 -1.47 -20.27 15.09
N GLY A 90 -0.16 -20.16 15.28
CA GLY A 90 0.58 -18.93 15.04
C GLY A 90 1.99 -19.07 14.48
N ASP A 91 2.58 -20.26 14.50
CA ASP A 91 4.04 -20.40 14.34
C ASP A 91 4.57 -20.96 13.01
N SER A 92 3.73 -21.15 11.99
CA SER A 92 4.16 -21.82 10.75
C SER A 92 5.00 -20.99 9.77
N LYS A 93 5.31 -19.73 10.09
CA LYS A 93 5.98 -18.81 9.13
C LYS A 93 7.49 -18.71 9.29
N LEU A 94 8.02 -18.95 10.48
CA LEU A 94 9.48 -18.95 10.70
C LEU A 94 10.16 -20.19 10.12
N GLU A 95 9.46 -21.32 10.07
CA GLU A 95 9.96 -22.56 9.45
C GLU A 95 10.30 -22.44 7.95
N LEU A 96 9.62 -21.52 7.24
CA LEU A 96 9.84 -21.32 5.81
C LEU A 96 11.23 -20.76 5.47
N PHE A 97 11.88 -20.10 6.41
CA PHE A 97 13.19 -19.47 6.22
C PHE A 97 14.36 -20.21 6.88
N GLY A 98 14.12 -21.37 7.49
CA GLY A 98 15.20 -22.15 8.11
C GLY A 98 15.86 -21.45 9.31
N PHE A 99 15.18 -20.50 9.97
CA PHE A 99 15.71 -19.78 11.13
C PHE A 99 15.98 -20.74 12.31
N ASP A 100 15.11 -21.74 12.49
CA ASP A 100 15.30 -22.76 13.54
C ASP A 100 16.56 -23.59 13.33
N SER A 101 16.92 -23.88 12.07
CA SER A 101 18.17 -24.52 11.73
C SER A 101 19.40 -23.67 12.07
N LEU A 102 19.27 -22.35 11.89
CA LEU A 102 20.35 -21.41 12.20
C LEU A 102 20.51 -21.21 13.71
N VAL A 103 19.42 -21.19 14.46
CA VAL A 103 19.40 -21.13 15.92
C VAL A 103 20.01 -22.38 16.53
N ASN A 104 19.73 -23.57 15.96
CA ASN A 104 20.34 -24.83 16.40
C ASN A 104 21.83 -24.90 16.06
N ILE A 105 22.27 -24.40 14.92
CA ILE A 105 23.70 -24.34 14.53
C ILE A 105 24.49 -23.37 15.42
N LEU A 106 23.85 -22.26 15.83
CA LEU A 106 24.47 -21.26 16.71
C LEU A 106 24.37 -21.61 18.21
N GLY A 107 23.77 -22.76 18.59
CA GLY A 107 23.63 -23.21 19.99
C GLY A 107 22.69 -22.30 20.81
N LEU A 108 21.84 -21.48 20.19
CA LEU A 108 20.85 -20.68 20.88
C LEU A 108 19.60 -21.52 21.14
N LYS A 109 19.21 -21.65 22.41
CA LYS A 109 17.96 -22.35 22.77
C LYS A 109 16.77 -21.63 22.14
N SER A 110 15.89 -22.41 21.48
CA SER A 110 14.60 -21.91 20.97
C SER A 110 13.81 -21.25 22.12
N MET A 111 13.29 -20.06 21.88
CA MET A 111 12.42 -19.36 22.84
C MET A 111 11.00 -19.96 22.88
N THR A 112 10.67 -20.90 22.01
CA THR A 112 9.42 -21.65 22.00
C THR A 112 9.68 -23.03 22.63
N GLY A 113 9.06 -23.31 23.74
CA GLY A 113 9.31 -24.49 24.60
C GLY A 113 8.93 -25.87 24.01
N GLU A 114 9.08 -26.13 22.73
CA GLU A 114 8.87 -27.45 22.12
C GLU A 114 10.17 -28.24 22.04
N GLN A 115 10.19 -29.36 22.70
CA GLN A 115 11.27 -30.35 22.61
C GLN A 115 11.25 -31.03 21.23
N ILE A 116 12.22 -30.70 20.39
CA ILE A 116 12.45 -31.44 19.15
C ILE A 116 13.17 -32.73 19.51
N GLN A 117 12.51 -33.87 19.28
CA GLN A 117 13.14 -35.17 19.33
C GLN A 117 14.24 -35.26 18.29
N ALA A 118 15.48 -35.50 18.75
CA ALA A 118 16.61 -35.73 17.88
C ALA A 118 16.43 -37.03 17.04
N PRO A 119 16.69 -36.99 15.75
CA PRO A 119 16.69 -38.21 14.94
C PRO A 119 17.86 -39.11 15.32
N SER A 120 17.58 -40.38 15.45
CA SER A 120 18.55 -41.44 15.72
C SER A 120 19.71 -41.38 14.71
N SER A 121 20.94 -41.50 15.22
CA SER A 121 22.20 -41.40 14.48
C SER A 121 22.27 -42.33 13.26
N PRO A 122 22.71 -41.86 12.09
CA PRO A 122 23.11 -42.70 10.98
C PRO A 122 24.53 -43.24 11.23
N ARG A 123 24.68 -44.50 10.94
CA ARG A 123 25.99 -45.16 10.80
C ARG A 123 26.61 -44.77 9.45
N ASP A 124 27.91 -44.51 9.53
CA ASP A 124 28.90 -44.49 8.44
C ASP A 124 28.86 -43.40 7.36
N GLY A 125 29.78 -42.51 7.46
CA GLY A 125 30.70 -41.93 6.47
C GLY A 125 30.16 -41.52 5.12
N GLU A 126 29.24 -40.51 5.05
CA GLU A 126 29.04 -39.72 3.84
C GLU A 126 28.96 -38.24 4.21
N ASP A 127 29.65 -37.41 3.45
CA ASP A 127 29.66 -35.95 3.60
C ASP A 127 28.26 -35.38 3.61
N VAL A 128 27.77 -34.93 4.77
CA VAL A 128 26.47 -34.28 4.89
C VAL A 128 26.58 -32.87 4.31
N ALA A 129 26.32 -32.73 3.02
CA ALA A 129 26.02 -31.43 2.42
C ALA A 129 24.71 -30.92 3.04
N ILE A 130 24.79 -29.83 3.79
CA ILE A 130 23.62 -29.15 4.38
C ILE A 130 22.70 -28.67 3.24
N THR A 131 21.66 -29.43 2.96
CA THR A 131 20.64 -29.08 1.97
C THR A 131 19.60 -28.21 2.66
N ILE A 132 19.81 -26.89 2.61
CA ILE A 132 18.83 -25.91 3.08
C ILE A 132 17.53 -26.13 2.29
N GLY A 133 16.52 -26.66 2.97
CA GLY A 133 15.09 -26.66 2.63
C GLY A 133 14.70 -26.63 1.15
N ARG A 134 15.14 -27.59 0.31
CA ARG A 134 14.48 -27.82 -0.98
C ARG A 134 13.25 -28.71 -0.74
N PRO A 135 12.05 -28.28 -1.19
CA PRO A 135 10.89 -29.17 -1.21
C PRO A 135 11.21 -30.42 -2.01
N LYS A 136 10.79 -31.58 -1.55
CA LYS A 136 10.95 -32.87 -2.28
C LYS A 136 10.45 -32.70 -3.70
N GLU A 137 11.37 -32.82 -4.67
CA GLU A 137 11.10 -32.68 -6.09
C GLU A 137 10.33 -33.89 -6.58
N THR A 138 9.03 -33.77 -6.74
CA THR A 138 8.18 -34.81 -7.35
C THR A 138 7.84 -34.42 -8.79
N GLY A 139 8.53 -35.03 -9.76
CA GLY A 139 8.18 -34.97 -11.19
C GLY A 139 9.27 -34.45 -12.15
N PRO A 140 9.17 -34.76 -13.46
CA PRO A 140 10.11 -34.29 -14.45
C PRO A 140 9.97 -32.78 -14.66
N LYS A 141 11.06 -32.03 -14.50
CA LYS A 141 11.15 -30.59 -14.72
C LYS A 141 11.62 -30.26 -16.12
N PHE A 142 10.96 -29.32 -16.77
CA PHE A 142 11.20 -28.91 -18.16
C PHE A 142 12.19 -27.74 -18.27
N GLY A 143 13.00 -27.74 -19.33
CA GLY A 143 13.86 -26.63 -19.69
C GLY A 143 13.10 -25.50 -20.42
N THR A 144 13.82 -24.44 -20.80
CA THR A 144 13.28 -23.24 -21.45
C THR A 144 12.50 -23.53 -22.73
N MET A 145 13.06 -24.38 -23.63
CA MET A 145 12.44 -24.67 -24.93
C MET A 145 11.09 -25.37 -24.78
N MET A 146 11.04 -26.52 -24.10
CA MET A 146 9.81 -27.31 -23.96
C MET A 146 8.88 -26.78 -22.87
N GLY A 147 9.41 -26.04 -21.89
CA GLY A 147 8.60 -25.53 -20.76
C GLY A 147 7.92 -24.20 -21.05
N VAL A 148 8.55 -23.33 -21.83
CA VAL A 148 8.04 -21.95 -22.04
C VAL A 148 7.93 -21.60 -23.52
N PHE A 149 9.02 -21.71 -24.33
CA PHE A 149 9.04 -21.25 -25.71
C PHE A 149 8.00 -21.97 -26.59
N VAL A 150 8.00 -23.31 -26.58
CA VAL A 150 7.07 -24.12 -27.39
C VAL A 150 5.60 -23.88 -26.97
N PRO A 151 5.21 -23.89 -25.68
CA PRO A 151 3.84 -23.56 -25.28
C PRO A 151 3.41 -22.14 -25.66
N CYS A 152 4.28 -21.13 -25.53
CA CYS A 152 3.97 -19.77 -25.96
C CYS A 152 3.80 -19.71 -27.49
N LEU A 153 4.72 -20.32 -28.25
CA LEU A 153 4.64 -20.35 -29.70
C LEU A 153 3.35 -21.02 -30.20
N GLN A 154 2.97 -22.18 -29.62
CA GLN A 154 1.73 -22.88 -29.96
C GLN A 154 0.47 -22.07 -29.68
N ASN A 155 0.48 -21.33 -28.56
CA ASN A 155 -0.68 -20.50 -28.18
C ASN A 155 -0.81 -19.24 -29.05
N ILE A 156 0.31 -18.67 -29.48
CA ILE A 156 0.35 -17.47 -30.32
C ILE A 156 0.03 -17.81 -31.79
N LEU A 157 0.64 -18.88 -32.35
CA LEU A 157 0.36 -19.34 -33.72
C LEU A 157 -0.95 -20.18 -33.73
N GLY A 158 -2.05 -19.57 -33.43
CA GLY A 158 -3.37 -20.17 -33.38
C GLY A 158 -4.19 -19.91 -34.63
N ILE A 159 -5.48 -20.14 -34.52
CA ILE A 159 -6.48 -20.10 -35.61
C ILE A 159 -6.50 -18.78 -36.39
N ILE A 160 -6.34 -17.64 -35.73
CA ILE A 160 -6.45 -16.32 -36.35
C ILE A 160 -5.42 -16.13 -37.49
N TYR A 161 -4.21 -16.68 -37.32
CA TYR A 161 -3.20 -16.62 -38.34
C TYR A 161 -3.62 -17.27 -39.66
N TYR A 162 -4.25 -18.43 -39.59
CA TYR A 162 -4.63 -19.22 -40.76
C TYR A 162 -5.93 -18.76 -41.42
N ILE A 163 -6.96 -18.42 -40.63
CA ILE A 163 -8.32 -18.20 -41.13
C ILE A 163 -8.68 -16.73 -41.29
N ARG A 164 -8.14 -15.84 -40.48
CA ARG A 164 -8.55 -14.42 -40.46
C ARG A 164 -7.46 -13.45 -40.90
N PHE A 165 -6.20 -13.84 -40.85
CA PHE A 165 -5.09 -12.91 -41.05
C PHE A 165 -5.00 -12.38 -42.48
N THR A 166 -5.19 -13.22 -43.49
CA THR A 166 -5.23 -12.81 -44.90
C THR A 166 -6.35 -11.81 -45.17
N TRP A 167 -7.50 -12.08 -44.63
CA TRP A 167 -8.67 -11.16 -44.71
C TRP A 167 -8.40 -9.84 -43.99
N ILE A 168 -7.76 -9.85 -42.82
CA ILE A 168 -7.34 -8.61 -42.11
C ILE A 168 -6.41 -7.79 -42.99
N VAL A 169 -5.44 -8.43 -43.68
CA VAL A 169 -4.54 -7.75 -44.62
C VAL A 169 -5.32 -7.16 -45.82
N GLY A 170 -6.34 -7.85 -46.32
CA GLY A 170 -7.22 -7.34 -47.36
C GLY A 170 -7.99 -6.09 -46.96
N MET A 171 -8.58 -6.08 -45.74
CA MET A 171 -9.35 -4.97 -45.20
C MET A 171 -8.48 -3.76 -44.82
N ALA A 172 -7.46 -3.97 -44.01
CA ALA A 172 -6.58 -2.91 -43.51
C ALA A 172 -5.55 -2.45 -44.57
N GLY A 173 -5.29 -3.23 -45.58
CA GLY A 173 -4.16 -3.00 -46.49
C GLY A 173 -2.82 -3.25 -45.80
N VAL A 174 -1.73 -3.21 -46.54
CA VAL A 174 -0.39 -3.51 -46.03
C VAL A 174 0.04 -2.53 -44.95
N TRP A 175 -0.11 -1.24 -45.18
CA TRP A 175 0.35 -0.20 -44.24
C TRP A 175 -0.31 -0.32 -42.88
N GLN A 176 -1.64 -0.35 -42.82
CA GLN A 176 -2.36 -0.41 -41.56
C GLN A 176 -2.20 -1.78 -40.90
N SER A 177 -2.03 -2.87 -41.65
CA SER A 177 -1.72 -4.18 -41.09
C SER A 177 -0.35 -4.22 -40.41
N LEU A 178 0.67 -3.57 -40.98
CA LEU A 178 1.98 -3.43 -40.33
C LEU A 178 1.88 -2.63 -39.03
N VAL A 179 1.12 -1.55 -39.04
CA VAL A 179 0.86 -0.76 -37.81
C VAL A 179 0.12 -1.60 -36.78
N LEU A 180 -0.94 -2.31 -37.17
CA LEU A 180 -1.76 -3.16 -36.31
C LEU A 180 -0.91 -4.26 -35.63
N VAL A 181 -0.11 -5.00 -36.40
CA VAL A 181 0.75 -6.06 -35.88
C VAL A 181 1.83 -5.48 -34.95
N SER A 182 2.47 -4.36 -35.34
CA SER A 182 3.48 -3.71 -34.51
C SER A 182 2.89 -3.17 -33.20
N PHE A 183 1.69 -2.59 -33.25
CA PHE A 183 1.00 -2.04 -32.10
C PHE A 183 0.61 -3.13 -31.09
N CYS A 184 0.00 -4.23 -31.55
CA CYS A 184 -0.36 -5.36 -30.71
C CYS A 184 0.90 -6.12 -30.21
N GLY A 185 1.93 -6.27 -31.08
CA GLY A 185 3.19 -6.87 -30.72
C GLY A 185 3.97 -6.07 -29.66
N ALA A 186 3.97 -4.73 -29.76
CA ALA A 186 4.58 -3.87 -28.77
C ALA A 186 3.91 -4.01 -27.39
N CYS A 187 2.57 -4.08 -27.34
CA CYS A 187 1.83 -4.30 -26.11
C CYS A 187 2.23 -5.60 -25.42
N THR A 188 2.27 -6.71 -26.16
CA THR A 188 2.66 -8.02 -25.61
C THR A 188 4.15 -8.11 -25.27
N PHE A 189 5.02 -7.42 -26.02
CA PHE A 189 6.45 -7.37 -25.75
C PHE A 189 6.76 -6.59 -24.46
N LEU A 190 6.13 -5.41 -24.25
CA LEU A 190 6.25 -4.64 -23.01
C LEU A 190 5.73 -5.44 -21.82
N THR A 191 4.60 -6.12 -21.97
CA THR A 191 4.08 -7.02 -20.94
C THR A 191 5.03 -8.18 -20.65
N GLY A 192 5.70 -8.73 -21.68
CA GLY A 192 6.74 -9.75 -21.55
C GLY A 192 7.95 -9.27 -20.76
N ILE A 193 8.37 -8.02 -20.93
CA ILE A 193 9.43 -7.39 -20.12
C ILE A 193 9.00 -7.29 -18.65
N SER A 194 7.82 -6.76 -18.37
CA SER A 194 7.28 -6.62 -17.01
C SER A 194 7.11 -8.00 -16.34
N LEU A 195 6.56 -8.97 -17.07
CA LEU A 195 6.47 -10.36 -16.62
C LEU A 195 7.84 -10.95 -16.25
N SER A 196 8.85 -10.69 -17.10
CA SER A 196 10.21 -11.17 -16.89
C SER A 196 10.84 -10.58 -15.64
N ALA A 197 10.61 -9.29 -15.36
CA ALA A 197 11.10 -8.63 -14.16
C ALA A 197 10.47 -9.25 -12.90
N ILE A 198 9.14 -9.37 -12.84
CA ILE A 198 8.45 -9.92 -11.67
C ILE A 198 8.76 -11.41 -11.48
N ALA A 199 8.78 -12.20 -12.55
CA ALA A 199 9.07 -13.62 -12.47
C ALA A 199 10.51 -13.93 -11.99
N THR A 200 11.42 -12.98 -12.12
CA THR A 200 12.81 -13.12 -11.65
C THR A 200 13.06 -12.54 -10.25
N ASN A 201 12.06 -11.93 -9.65
CA ASN A 201 12.12 -11.33 -8.30
C ASN A 201 11.86 -12.33 -7.17
N GLY A 202 12.09 -13.61 -7.37
CA GLY A 202 11.93 -14.62 -6.33
C GLY A 202 11.48 -15.97 -6.88
N ALA A 203 11.14 -16.90 -5.98
CA ALA A 203 10.67 -18.22 -6.37
C ALA A 203 9.18 -18.20 -6.69
N MET A 204 8.80 -18.70 -7.86
CA MET A 204 7.38 -18.89 -8.22
C MET A 204 6.92 -20.28 -7.79
N LYS A 205 5.91 -20.34 -6.90
CA LYS A 205 5.33 -21.63 -6.46
C LYS A 205 4.32 -22.24 -7.45
N GLY A 206 3.77 -21.45 -8.38
CA GLY A 206 2.69 -21.83 -9.30
C GLY A 206 1.67 -20.70 -9.43
N GLY A 207 0.56 -20.94 -10.13
CA GLY A 207 -0.53 -19.95 -10.28
C GLY A 207 -0.28 -18.84 -11.32
N GLY A 208 0.88 -18.83 -11.99
CA GLY A 208 1.18 -17.91 -13.09
C GLY A 208 0.98 -16.44 -12.73
N PRO A 209 0.28 -15.67 -13.61
CA PRO A 209 0.06 -14.22 -13.39
C PRO A 209 -0.68 -13.88 -12.11
N TYR A 210 -1.62 -14.72 -11.69
CA TYR A 210 -2.34 -14.56 -10.43
C TYR A 210 -1.38 -14.41 -9.24
N TYR A 211 -0.44 -15.35 -9.12
CA TYR A 211 0.55 -15.32 -8.04
C TYR A 211 1.44 -14.08 -8.11
N LEU A 212 1.86 -13.68 -9.31
CA LEU A 212 2.71 -12.50 -9.52
C LEU A 212 2.00 -11.20 -9.15
N ILE A 213 0.75 -11.04 -9.61
CA ILE A 213 -0.06 -9.84 -9.33
C ILE A 213 -0.43 -9.78 -7.85
N GLY A 214 -0.86 -10.90 -7.26
CA GLY A 214 -1.26 -10.96 -5.85
C GLY A 214 -0.12 -10.64 -4.90
N ARG A 215 1.10 -11.10 -5.22
CA ARG A 215 2.30 -10.75 -4.43
C ARG A 215 2.72 -9.29 -4.56
N ALA A 216 2.40 -8.64 -5.66
CA ALA A 216 2.76 -7.25 -5.92
C ALA A 216 1.71 -6.24 -5.42
N LEU A 217 0.42 -6.52 -5.67
CA LEU A 217 -0.68 -5.58 -5.44
C LEU A 217 -1.60 -5.96 -4.27
N GLY A 218 -1.45 -7.16 -3.75
CA GLY A 218 -2.32 -7.69 -2.70
C GLY A 218 -3.25 -8.81 -3.17
N PRO A 219 -3.75 -9.62 -2.24
CA PRO A 219 -4.57 -10.80 -2.56
C PRO A 219 -5.89 -10.45 -3.24
N GLU A 220 -6.51 -9.33 -2.89
CA GLU A 220 -7.79 -8.90 -3.45
C GLU A 220 -7.68 -8.61 -4.95
N VAL A 221 -6.64 -7.88 -5.35
CA VAL A 221 -6.38 -7.55 -6.76
C VAL A 221 -5.95 -8.82 -7.51
N GLY A 222 -5.08 -9.63 -6.89
CA GLY A 222 -4.61 -10.89 -7.46
C GLY A 222 -5.75 -11.84 -7.78
N VAL A 223 -6.66 -12.07 -6.84
CA VAL A 223 -7.84 -12.95 -7.03
C VAL A 223 -8.78 -12.39 -8.09
N SER A 224 -9.06 -11.08 -8.05
CA SER A 224 -9.96 -10.44 -9.01
C SER A 224 -9.46 -10.60 -10.45
N ILE A 225 -8.22 -10.20 -10.72
CA ILE A 225 -7.63 -10.34 -12.06
C ILE A 225 -7.40 -11.82 -12.42
N GLY A 226 -7.01 -12.65 -11.43
CA GLY A 226 -6.81 -14.07 -11.60
C GLY A 226 -8.06 -14.80 -12.06
N LEU A 227 -9.22 -14.52 -11.48
CA LEU A 227 -10.51 -15.10 -11.89
C LEU A 227 -10.96 -14.59 -13.26
N CYS A 228 -10.76 -13.32 -13.58
CA CYS A 228 -10.99 -12.81 -14.93
C CYS A 228 -10.08 -13.50 -15.96
N PHE A 229 -8.81 -13.72 -15.62
CA PHE A 229 -7.88 -14.43 -16.49
C PHE A 229 -8.22 -15.93 -16.63
N PHE A 230 -8.75 -16.56 -15.55
CA PHE A 230 -9.30 -17.91 -15.62
C PHE A 230 -10.47 -17.99 -16.62
N LEU A 231 -11.44 -17.07 -16.55
CA LEU A 231 -12.55 -16.97 -17.48
C LEU A 231 -12.05 -16.76 -18.91
N GLY A 232 -11.10 -15.85 -19.10
CA GLY A 232 -10.48 -15.59 -20.41
C GLY A 232 -9.86 -16.87 -21.03
N ASN A 233 -9.15 -17.66 -20.25
CA ASN A 233 -8.58 -18.92 -20.72
C ASN A 233 -9.64 -20.00 -21.02
N ALA A 234 -10.69 -20.08 -20.20
CA ALA A 234 -11.79 -21.03 -20.43
C ALA A 234 -12.54 -20.70 -21.73
N VAL A 235 -12.83 -19.41 -21.95
CA VAL A 235 -13.47 -18.91 -23.18
C VAL A 235 -12.55 -19.06 -24.39
N ALA A 236 -11.23 -18.84 -24.23
CA ALA A 236 -10.26 -19.08 -25.31
C ALA A 236 -10.25 -20.55 -25.76
N GLY A 237 -10.48 -21.49 -24.84
CA GLY A 237 -10.66 -22.91 -25.19
C GLY A 237 -11.78 -23.13 -26.20
N SER A 238 -12.93 -22.47 -26.02
CA SER A 238 -14.06 -22.56 -26.96
C SER A 238 -13.75 -21.97 -28.34
N MET A 239 -13.02 -20.85 -28.40
CA MET A 239 -12.57 -20.24 -29.64
C MET A 239 -11.71 -21.21 -30.46
N TYR A 240 -10.77 -21.87 -29.82
CA TYR A 240 -9.90 -22.85 -30.49
C TYR A 240 -10.68 -24.08 -30.95
N VAL A 241 -11.62 -24.60 -30.16
CA VAL A 241 -12.45 -25.72 -30.51
C VAL A 241 -13.34 -25.38 -31.71
N LEU A 242 -14.03 -24.23 -31.66
CA LEU A 242 -14.87 -23.78 -32.78
C LEU A 242 -14.07 -23.62 -34.05
N GLY A 243 -12.87 -23.09 -33.97
CA GLY A 243 -12.01 -22.93 -35.10
C GLY A 243 -11.50 -24.27 -35.73
N ALA A 244 -11.22 -25.25 -34.88
CA ALA A 244 -10.89 -26.60 -35.38
C ALA A 244 -12.07 -27.22 -36.14
N VAL A 245 -13.28 -27.08 -35.60
CA VAL A 245 -14.51 -27.61 -36.20
C VAL A 245 -14.86 -26.85 -37.49
N GLU A 246 -14.74 -25.51 -37.50
CA GLU A 246 -14.95 -24.69 -38.71
C GLU A 246 -14.03 -25.15 -39.84
N THR A 247 -12.74 -25.30 -39.54
CA THR A 247 -11.75 -25.78 -40.52
C THR A 247 -12.05 -27.19 -40.96
N PHE A 248 -12.50 -28.07 -40.07
CA PHE A 248 -12.85 -29.45 -40.45
C PHE A 248 -14.06 -29.51 -41.43
N LEU A 249 -15.08 -28.70 -41.12
CA LEU A 249 -16.29 -28.64 -41.96
C LEU A 249 -16.02 -27.96 -43.33
N ASP A 250 -15.11 -26.98 -43.36
CA ASP A 250 -14.66 -26.37 -44.60
C ASP A 250 -13.82 -27.35 -45.43
N ALA A 251 -13.02 -28.21 -44.79
CA ALA A 251 -12.20 -29.23 -45.49
C ALA A 251 -13.07 -30.43 -46.03
N VAL A 252 -14.13 -30.78 -45.28
CA VAL A 252 -15.02 -31.90 -45.61
C VAL A 252 -16.47 -31.45 -45.53
N PRO A 253 -16.98 -30.73 -46.55
CA PRO A 253 -18.34 -30.21 -46.50
C PRO A 253 -19.41 -31.31 -46.38
N SER A 254 -19.13 -32.53 -46.84
CA SER A 254 -20.03 -33.69 -46.76
C SER A 254 -20.26 -34.20 -45.32
N ALA A 255 -19.45 -33.78 -44.35
CA ALA A 255 -19.60 -34.15 -42.94
C ALA A 255 -20.64 -33.30 -42.21
N GLY A 256 -21.16 -32.18 -42.80
CA GLY A 256 -22.19 -31.33 -42.19
C GLY A 256 -23.53 -32.01 -42.13
N LEU A 257 -24.15 -32.04 -40.94
CA LEU A 257 -25.48 -32.63 -40.70
C LEU A 257 -26.62 -31.66 -41.04
N PHE A 258 -26.40 -30.36 -40.90
CA PHE A 258 -27.42 -29.30 -41.04
C PHE A 258 -27.02 -28.21 -42.08
N GLN A 259 -26.32 -28.58 -43.17
CA GLN A 259 -25.83 -27.64 -44.16
C GLN A 259 -26.87 -26.68 -44.72
N LYS A 260 -26.59 -25.38 -44.73
CA LYS A 260 -27.28 -24.36 -45.53
C LYS A 260 -26.38 -23.96 -46.70
N SER A 261 -26.87 -24.23 -47.93
CA SER A 261 -26.26 -23.62 -49.13
C SER A 261 -26.71 -22.16 -49.25
N VAL A 262 -25.78 -21.23 -49.14
CA VAL A 262 -26.06 -19.82 -49.44
C VAL A 262 -25.67 -19.60 -50.89
N THR A 263 -26.64 -19.29 -51.74
CA THR A 263 -26.45 -18.91 -53.13
C THR A 263 -26.04 -17.43 -53.19
N VAL A 264 -24.82 -17.14 -53.48
CA VAL A 264 -24.37 -15.76 -53.74
C VAL A 264 -24.46 -15.55 -55.25
N VAL A 265 -25.30 -14.60 -55.65
CA VAL A 265 -25.46 -14.16 -57.04
C VAL A 265 -24.41 -13.13 -57.32
N ASN A 266 -23.31 -13.49 -57.95
CA ASN A 266 -22.31 -12.55 -58.44
C ASN A 266 -22.70 -12.03 -59.82
N ASN A 267 -23.12 -10.75 -59.88
CA ASN A 267 -23.31 -10.06 -61.18
C ASN A 267 -21.96 -9.66 -61.73
N THR A 268 -21.37 -10.48 -62.58
CA THR A 268 -20.15 -10.11 -63.32
C THR A 268 -20.58 -9.57 -64.69
N LEU A 269 -20.21 -8.32 -64.98
CA LEU A 269 -20.31 -7.69 -66.30
C LEU A 269 -19.22 -8.26 -67.20
N VAL A 270 -19.55 -9.24 -68.02
CA VAL A 270 -18.68 -9.71 -69.11
C VAL A 270 -19.32 -9.30 -70.43
N ASN A 271 -18.65 -8.43 -71.21
CA ASN A 271 -19.02 -7.96 -72.55
C ASN A 271 -20.41 -7.32 -72.68
N GLY A 272 -20.86 -6.55 -71.64
CA GLY A 272 -22.11 -5.80 -71.71
C GLY A 272 -23.40 -6.61 -71.52
N THR A 273 -23.24 -7.90 -71.17
CA THR A 273 -24.39 -8.76 -70.82
C THR A 273 -24.24 -9.23 -69.36
N GLU A 274 -25.23 -8.91 -68.50
CA GLU A 274 -25.29 -9.42 -67.13
C GLU A 274 -25.48 -10.93 -67.15
N THR A 275 -24.42 -11.69 -66.89
CA THR A 275 -24.52 -13.10 -66.62
C THR A 275 -24.49 -13.29 -65.11
N ALA A 276 -25.63 -13.70 -64.55
CA ALA A 276 -25.71 -14.11 -63.15
C ALA A 276 -24.94 -15.44 -62.93
N GLY A 277 -23.73 -15.37 -62.50
CA GLY A 277 -22.99 -16.53 -62.04
C GLY A 277 -23.46 -16.89 -60.62
N THR A 278 -24.15 -18.00 -60.46
CA THR A 278 -24.60 -18.55 -59.16
C THR A 278 -23.42 -19.41 -58.61
N SER A 279 -22.66 -18.87 -57.69
CA SER A 279 -21.73 -19.67 -56.90
C SER A 279 -22.41 -20.05 -55.58
N THR A 280 -22.59 -21.34 -55.34
CA THR A 280 -23.02 -21.87 -54.08
C THR A 280 -21.84 -22.02 -53.15
N ILE A 281 -21.70 -21.10 -52.19
CA ILE A 281 -20.72 -21.23 -51.09
C ILE A 281 -21.43 -21.98 -49.99
N SER A 282 -20.99 -23.18 -49.65
CA SER A 282 -21.43 -23.91 -48.48
C SER A 282 -20.71 -23.41 -47.26
N THR A 283 -21.39 -22.59 -46.45
CA THR A 283 -20.88 -22.19 -45.14
C THR A 283 -21.35 -23.20 -44.09
N PRO A 284 -20.48 -23.56 -43.11
CA PRO A 284 -20.86 -24.43 -42.00
C PRO A 284 -22.10 -23.89 -41.28
N SER A 285 -23.08 -24.76 -40.99
CA SER A 285 -24.25 -24.37 -40.22
C SER A 285 -23.87 -24.10 -38.77
N LEU A 286 -24.52 -23.09 -38.12
CA LEU A 286 -24.37 -22.83 -36.71
C LEU A 286 -24.58 -24.07 -35.85
N HIS A 287 -25.56 -24.89 -36.18
CA HIS A 287 -25.88 -26.11 -35.44
C HIS A 287 -24.81 -27.20 -35.60
N ASP A 288 -24.15 -27.29 -36.76
CA ASP A 288 -23.02 -28.18 -36.93
C ASP A 288 -21.84 -27.78 -36.08
N LEU A 289 -21.50 -26.45 -36.04
CA LEU A 289 -20.47 -25.94 -35.16
C LEU A 289 -20.74 -26.22 -33.69
N GLN A 290 -21.99 -26.07 -33.25
CA GLN A 290 -22.42 -26.37 -31.86
C GLN A 290 -22.24 -27.84 -31.51
N VAL A 291 -22.79 -28.77 -32.31
CA VAL A 291 -22.78 -30.20 -32.03
C VAL A 291 -21.35 -30.75 -32.06
N TYR A 292 -20.62 -30.52 -33.13
CA TYR A 292 -19.24 -31.01 -33.25
C TYR A 292 -18.33 -30.34 -32.21
N GLY A 293 -18.51 -29.06 -31.90
CA GLY A 293 -17.77 -28.36 -30.88
C GLY A 293 -17.95 -28.92 -29.47
N VAL A 294 -19.17 -29.30 -29.09
CA VAL A 294 -19.44 -29.99 -27.83
C VAL A 294 -18.75 -31.34 -27.77
N ILE A 295 -18.86 -32.14 -28.83
CA ILE A 295 -18.23 -33.47 -28.90
C ILE A 295 -16.71 -33.35 -28.75
N VAL A 296 -16.08 -32.43 -29.51
CA VAL A 296 -14.63 -32.19 -29.45
C VAL A 296 -14.22 -31.71 -28.05
N THR A 297 -14.97 -30.78 -27.41
CA THR A 297 -14.68 -30.33 -26.07
C THR A 297 -14.69 -31.47 -25.04
N ILE A 298 -15.68 -32.40 -25.12
CA ILE A 298 -15.75 -33.57 -24.25
C ILE A 298 -14.55 -34.47 -24.47
N LEU A 299 -14.17 -34.73 -25.73
CA LEU A 299 -13.02 -35.55 -26.08
C LEU A 299 -11.70 -34.94 -25.55
N LEU A 300 -11.51 -33.62 -25.71
CA LEU A 300 -10.35 -32.92 -25.16
C LEU A 300 -10.32 -32.98 -23.62
N CYS A 301 -11.49 -32.90 -22.97
CA CYS A 301 -11.60 -33.03 -21.52
C CYS A 301 -11.09 -34.40 -21.04
N PHE A 302 -11.41 -35.50 -21.74
CA PHE A 302 -10.87 -36.82 -21.43
C PHE A 302 -9.34 -36.87 -21.55
N ILE A 303 -8.75 -36.20 -22.54
CA ILE A 303 -7.30 -36.14 -22.72
C ILE A 303 -6.68 -35.38 -21.56
N VAL A 304 -7.30 -34.26 -21.12
CA VAL A 304 -6.84 -33.41 -20.01
C VAL A 304 -6.88 -34.17 -18.68
N PHE A 305 -7.88 -35.04 -18.46
CA PHE A 305 -7.94 -35.93 -17.28
C PHE A 305 -6.73 -36.86 -17.15
N GLY A 306 -6.09 -37.21 -18.26
CA GLY A 306 -4.84 -37.97 -18.26
C GLY A 306 -3.63 -37.26 -17.68
N GLY A 307 -3.78 -35.97 -17.37
CA GLY A 307 -2.80 -35.13 -16.67
C GLY A 307 -1.69 -34.55 -17.55
N VAL A 308 -0.92 -33.64 -16.95
CA VAL A 308 0.16 -32.88 -17.62
C VAL A 308 1.22 -33.75 -18.26
N LYS A 309 1.50 -34.91 -17.69
CA LYS A 309 2.52 -35.83 -18.24
C LYS A 309 2.20 -36.27 -19.65
N ILE A 310 0.92 -36.58 -19.91
CA ILE A 310 0.44 -36.97 -21.23
C ILE A 310 0.49 -35.77 -22.18
N ILE A 311 -0.06 -34.62 -21.72
CA ILE A 311 -0.14 -33.42 -22.55
C ILE A 311 1.23 -32.93 -22.97
N ASN A 312 2.21 -32.92 -22.06
CA ASN A 312 3.57 -32.50 -22.39
C ASN A 312 4.32 -33.46 -23.33
N LYS A 313 3.94 -34.73 -23.32
CA LYS A 313 4.48 -35.72 -24.26
C LYS A 313 3.86 -35.56 -25.65
N VAL A 314 2.61 -35.16 -25.72
CA VAL A 314 1.85 -34.96 -26.95
C VAL A 314 2.07 -33.58 -27.58
N ALA A 315 2.36 -32.53 -26.80
CA ALA A 315 2.55 -31.14 -27.27
C ALA A 315 3.57 -31.00 -28.42
N PRO A 316 4.74 -31.62 -28.41
CA PRO A 316 5.67 -31.55 -29.56
C PRO A 316 5.10 -32.17 -30.84
N ALA A 317 4.27 -33.23 -30.71
CA ALA A 317 3.64 -33.88 -31.86
C ALA A 317 2.61 -32.95 -32.56
N PHE A 318 2.02 -32.03 -31.83
CA PHE A 318 1.16 -30.98 -32.40
C PHE A 318 1.98 -29.83 -33.01
N LEU A 319 3.16 -29.51 -32.47
CA LEU A 319 3.96 -28.38 -32.96
C LEU A 319 4.64 -28.68 -34.33
N ILE A 320 5.12 -29.90 -34.52
CA ILE A 320 5.84 -30.27 -35.76
C ILE A 320 4.94 -30.04 -36.99
N PRO A 321 3.68 -30.52 -37.06
CA PRO A 321 2.79 -30.23 -38.20
C PRO A 321 2.49 -28.73 -38.37
N VAL A 322 2.41 -27.97 -37.28
CA VAL A 322 2.21 -26.49 -37.33
C VAL A 322 3.40 -25.80 -38.05
N LEU A 323 4.63 -26.10 -37.61
CA LEU A 323 5.81 -25.54 -38.23
C LEU A 323 5.99 -26.00 -39.71
N PHE A 324 5.61 -27.26 -39.99
CA PHE A 324 5.60 -27.79 -41.33
C PHE A 324 4.57 -27.11 -42.23
N SER A 325 3.34 -26.85 -41.72
CA SER A 325 2.29 -26.11 -42.44
C SER A 325 2.74 -24.67 -42.78
N LEU A 326 3.35 -23.97 -41.81
CA LEU A 326 3.92 -22.64 -42.06
C LEU A 326 5.01 -22.66 -43.15
N LEU A 327 5.88 -23.66 -43.11
CA LEU A 327 6.89 -23.84 -44.15
C LEU A 327 6.22 -24.07 -45.51
N CYS A 328 5.18 -24.89 -45.58
CA CYS A 328 4.41 -25.14 -46.80
C CYS A 328 3.70 -23.89 -47.34
N ILE A 329 3.18 -23.01 -46.46
CA ILE A 329 2.62 -21.71 -46.87
C ILE A 329 3.71 -20.84 -47.50
N TYR A 330 4.82 -20.65 -46.81
CA TYR A 330 5.90 -19.81 -47.36
C TYR A 330 6.50 -20.37 -48.65
N LEU A 331 6.68 -21.69 -48.75
CA LEU A 331 7.13 -22.31 -50.02
C LEU A 331 6.08 -22.09 -51.12
N GLY A 332 4.81 -22.21 -50.80
CA GLY A 332 3.69 -21.98 -51.73
C GLY A 332 3.67 -20.58 -52.30
N VAL A 333 3.94 -19.56 -51.46
CA VAL A 333 4.01 -18.15 -51.89
C VAL A 333 5.07 -17.94 -53.00
N PHE A 334 6.19 -18.66 -52.94
CA PHE A 334 7.23 -18.54 -53.99
C PHE A 334 6.96 -19.41 -55.21
N ILE A 335 6.17 -20.50 -55.08
CA ILE A 335 5.92 -21.48 -56.12
C ILE A 335 4.57 -21.26 -56.81
N ALA A 336 3.54 -20.72 -56.10
CA ALA A 336 2.17 -20.56 -56.58
C ALA A 336 1.98 -19.96 -58.00
N PRO A 337 2.78 -19.01 -58.48
CA PRO A 337 2.59 -18.43 -59.81
C PRO A 337 2.86 -19.37 -60.96
N ARG A 338 3.34 -20.60 -60.72
CA ARG A 338 3.79 -21.54 -61.75
C ARG A 338 2.83 -22.71 -62.00
N HIS A 339 1.77 -22.88 -61.19
CA HIS A 339 0.96 -24.10 -61.32
C HIS A 339 -0.51 -23.87 -60.93
N ASN A 340 -1.40 -23.74 -61.94
CA ASN A 340 -2.89 -23.72 -61.83
C ASN A 340 -3.46 -22.86 -60.69
N ALA A 341 -2.89 -21.67 -60.44
CA ALA A 341 -3.37 -20.77 -59.38
C ALA A 341 -4.65 -20.07 -59.87
N PRO A 342 -5.62 -19.80 -58.97
CA PRO A 342 -6.80 -18.96 -59.27
C PRO A 342 -6.36 -17.60 -59.86
N LYS A 343 -7.21 -16.99 -60.68
CA LYS A 343 -6.86 -15.72 -61.39
C LYS A 343 -6.52 -14.56 -60.45
N GLY A 344 -6.95 -14.59 -59.19
CA GLY A 344 -6.67 -13.58 -58.18
C GLY A 344 -5.28 -13.72 -57.53
N ILE A 345 -4.55 -14.84 -57.70
CA ILE A 345 -3.21 -15.04 -57.15
C ILE A 345 -2.19 -14.63 -58.19
N THR A 346 -1.60 -13.46 -58.01
CA THR A 346 -0.64 -12.84 -58.97
C THR A 346 0.81 -13.32 -58.76
N GLY A 347 1.07 -14.00 -57.62
CA GLY A 347 2.43 -14.22 -57.17
C GLY A 347 3.05 -12.94 -56.60
N LEU A 348 4.30 -12.98 -56.16
CA LEU A 348 5.01 -11.83 -55.61
C LEU A 348 5.15 -10.71 -56.66
N SER A 349 4.18 -9.76 -56.67
CA SER A 349 4.11 -8.65 -57.62
C SER A 349 4.16 -7.30 -56.89
N ILE A 350 5.00 -6.41 -57.39
CA ILE A 350 5.09 -5.02 -56.88
C ILE A 350 3.83 -4.21 -57.22
N THR A 351 3.17 -4.50 -58.32
CA THR A 351 1.88 -3.83 -58.68
C THR A 351 0.81 -4.20 -57.68
N THR A 352 0.60 -5.48 -57.44
CA THR A 352 -0.36 -5.99 -56.43
C THR A 352 -0.05 -5.44 -55.04
N PHE A 353 1.24 -5.35 -54.67
CA PHE A 353 1.64 -4.76 -53.42
C PHE A 353 1.24 -3.29 -53.29
N LYS A 354 1.41 -2.49 -54.36
CA LYS A 354 1.00 -1.08 -54.39
C LYS A 354 -0.53 -0.93 -54.34
N ASP A 355 -1.28 -1.78 -55.02
CA ASP A 355 -2.73 -1.77 -55.03
C ASP A 355 -3.32 -2.13 -53.65
N ASN A 356 -2.64 -3.02 -52.94
CA ASN A 356 -3.02 -3.43 -51.55
C ASN A 356 -2.46 -2.51 -50.46
N TRP A 357 -1.70 -1.43 -50.81
CA TRP A 357 -1.08 -0.59 -49.81
C TRP A 357 -2.07 0.11 -48.88
N GLY A 358 -3.16 0.70 -49.43
CA GLY A 358 -4.19 1.41 -48.65
C GLY A 358 -5.25 0.47 -48.06
N SER A 359 -6.02 0.95 -47.14
CA SER A 359 -7.16 0.22 -46.55
C SER A 359 -8.43 0.33 -47.42
N ASP A 360 -9.30 -0.69 -47.34
CA ASP A 360 -10.63 -0.74 -47.96
C ASP A 360 -11.60 -1.46 -47.04
N TYR A 361 -12.21 -0.69 -46.14
CA TYR A 361 -13.09 -1.23 -45.11
C TYR A 361 -14.50 -1.50 -45.65
N GLN A 362 -14.94 -2.73 -45.52
CA GLN A 362 -16.26 -3.18 -46.00
C GLN A 362 -17.19 -3.58 -44.85
N ARG A 363 -18.48 -3.65 -45.12
CA ARG A 363 -19.47 -4.20 -44.19
C ARG A 363 -19.66 -5.68 -44.45
N THR A 364 -19.57 -6.48 -43.42
CA THR A 364 -19.87 -7.91 -43.49
C THR A 364 -20.46 -8.39 -42.18
N ASN A 365 -21.25 -9.50 -42.18
CA ASN A 365 -21.73 -10.12 -40.94
C ASN A 365 -20.68 -11.00 -40.25
N ASN A 366 -19.85 -11.68 -41.04
CA ASN A 366 -18.80 -12.55 -40.57
C ASN A 366 -17.48 -12.22 -41.28
N ALA A 367 -16.37 -12.24 -40.52
CA ALA A 367 -15.05 -12.06 -41.09
C ALA A 367 -14.73 -13.18 -42.10
N GLY A 368 -14.28 -12.80 -43.30
CA GLY A 368 -13.93 -13.72 -44.37
C GLY A 368 -15.10 -14.18 -45.28
N VAL A 369 -16.31 -13.65 -45.10
CA VAL A 369 -17.46 -13.88 -45.98
C VAL A 369 -17.91 -12.55 -46.54
N PRO A 370 -17.83 -12.32 -47.88
CA PRO A 370 -18.31 -11.12 -48.50
C PRO A 370 -19.83 -11.07 -48.39
N ASP A 371 -20.38 -10.12 -47.65
CA ASP A 371 -21.82 -9.92 -47.52
C ASP A 371 -22.10 -8.42 -47.50
N PRO A 372 -22.41 -7.79 -48.63
CA PRO A 372 -22.74 -6.38 -48.75
C PRO A 372 -23.94 -5.93 -47.91
N SER A 373 -24.78 -6.87 -47.52
CA SER A 373 -25.94 -6.62 -46.63
C SER A 373 -25.55 -6.65 -45.16
N GLY A 374 -24.29 -6.84 -44.83
CA GLY A 374 -23.75 -6.98 -43.48
C GLY A 374 -24.03 -5.79 -42.59
N SER A 375 -24.35 -6.05 -41.34
CA SER A 375 -24.66 -5.03 -40.32
C SER A 375 -23.38 -4.48 -39.65
N ILE A 376 -22.27 -5.24 -39.66
CA ILE A 376 -21.02 -4.88 -38.98
C ILE A 376 -20.12 -4.10 -39.93
N TYR A 377 -19.77 -2.87 -39.55
CA TYR A 377 -18.75 -2.08 -40.24
C TYR A 377 -17.41 -2.37 -39.60
N TRP A 378 -16.46 -2.86 -40.38
CA TRP A 378 -15.10 -3.13 -39.94
C TRP A 378 -14.26 -1.86 -40.08
N ASP A 379 -13.69 -1.41 -39.00
CA ASP A 379 -12.71 -0.33 -38.95
C ASP A 379 -11.40 -0.84 -38.33
N PHE A 380 -10.40 0.02 -38.22
CA PHE A 380 -9.12 -0.33 -37.62
C PHE A 380 -9.29 -0.88 -36.20
N ASN A 381 -10.18 -0.29 -35.40
CA ASN A 381 -10.41 -0.70 -34.01
C ASN A 381 -11.03 -2.09 -33.90
N ALA A 382 -12.00 -2.40 -34.76
CA ALA A 382 -12.61 -3.72 -34.84
C ALA A 382 -11.58 -4.78 -35.25
N LEU A 383 -10.68 -4.45 -36.20
CA LEU A 383 -9.59 -5.34 -36.61
C LEU A 383 -8.54 -5.54 -35.51
N VAL A 384 -8.26 -4.52 -34.67
CA VAL A 384 -7.42 -4.71 -33.49
C VAL A 384 -8.06 -5.74 -32.56
N GLY A 385 -9.39 -5.65 -32.32
CA GLY A 385 -10.13 -6.59 -31.49
C GLY A 385 -10.09 -8.03 -32.01
N LEU A 386 -10.19 -8.19 -33.33
CA LEU A 386 -10.13 -9.50 -33.99
C LEU A 386 -8.70 -10.09 -34.02
N PHE A 387 -7.68 -9.23 -34.22
CA PHE A 387 -6.29 -9.67 -34.33
C PHE A 387 -5.61 -9.90 -32.97
N PHE A 388 -5.96 -9.12 -31.92
CA PHE A 388 -5.24 -9.17 -30.64
C PHE A 388 -5.11 -10.57 -30.04
N PRO A 389 -6.14 -11.47 -30.07
CA PRO A 389 -5.99 -12.86 -29.63
C PRO A 389 -4.89 -13.63 -30.32
N ALA A 390 -4.50 -13.26 -31.55
CA ALA A 390 -3.40 -13.89 -32.28
C ALA A 390 -2.02 -13.60 -31.64
N VAL A 391 -1.87 -12.55 -30.84
CA VAL A 391 -0.64 -12.24 -30.12
C VAL A 391 -0.73 -12.53 -28.63
N THR A 392 -1.86 -13.03 -28.13
CA THR A 392 -2.01 -13.51 -26.76
C THR A 392 -1.32 -14.87 -26.59
N GLY A 393 -1.14 -15.31 -25.34
CA GLY A 393 -0.51 -16.62 -25.08
C GLY A 393 0.85 -16.53 -24.43
N ILE A 394 1.38 -15.32 -24.23
CA ILE A 394 2.68 -15.09 -23.56
C ILE A 394 2.71 -15.66 -22.13
N MET A 395 1.56 -15.80 -21.47
CA MET A 395 1.43 -16.34 -20.12
C MET A 395 1.46 -17.87 -20.05
N ALA A 396 1.44 -18.58 -21.18
CA ALA A 396 1.42 -20.05 -21.21
C ALA A 396 2.63 -20.67 -20.48
N GLY A 397 3.80 -20.04 -20.59
CA GLY A 397 5.00 -20.45 -19.85
C GLY A 397 4.92 -20.20 -18.36
N SER A 398 4.40 -19.05 -17.93
CA SER A 398 4.25 -18.71 -16.51
C SER A 398 3.18 -19.55 -15.82
N ASN A 399 2.10 -19.93 -16.50
CA ASN A 399 1.07 -20.84 -15.97
C ASN A 399 1.62 -22.23 -15.63
N ARG A 400 2.78 -22.60 -16.19
CA ARG A 400 3.48 -23.86 -15.94
C ARG A 400 4.70 -23.72 -15.03
N SER A 401 4.83 -22.60 -14.32
CA SER A 401 6.00 -22.31 -13.48
C SER A 401 6.37 -23.43 -12.51
N ALA A 402 5.37 -24.11 -11.90
CA ALA A 402 5.59 -25.23 -11.00
C ALA A 402 6.34 -26.44 -11.65
N SER A 403 6.26 -26.61 -12.98
CA SER A 403 6.89 -27.71 -13.73
C SER A 403 8.21 -27.33 -14.42
N LEU A 404 8.71 -26.11 -14.23
CA LEU A 404 9.97 -25.63 -14.81
C LEU A 404 11.17 -25.97 -13.93
N LYS A 405 12.31 -26.31 -14.57
CA LYS A 405 13.58 -26.55 -13.87
C LYS A 405 14.15 -25.27 -13.26
N ASP A 406 14.13 -24.17 -14.01
CA ASP A 406 14.57 -22.85 -13.61
C ASP A 406 13.59 -21.80 -14.15
N THR A 407 12.69 -21.35 -13.29
CA THR A 407 11.66 -20.37 -13.65
C THR A 407 12.25 -19.02 -13.98
N GLN A 408 13.28 -18.60 -13.23
CA GLN A 408 13.90 -17.27 -13.36
C GLN A 408 14.65 -17.07 -14.66
N ARG A 409 15.18 -18.14 -15.26
CA ARG A 409 15.85 -18.10 -16.55
C ARG A 409 14.91 -18.42 -17.70
N SER A 410 14.02 -19.40 -17.50
CA SER A 410 13.21 -19.96 -18.58
C SER A 410 12.07 -19.02 -18.98
N ILE A 411 11.41 -18.34 -18.02
CA ILE A 411 10.29 -17.45 -18.34
C ILE A 411 10.75 -16.25 -19.17
N PRO A 412 11.77 -15.46 -18.77
CA PRO A 412 12.19 -14.31 -19.58
C PRO A 412 12.63 -14.69 -21.00
N ILE A 413 13.55 -15.65 -21.10
CA ILE A 413 14.11 -16.02 -22.40
C ILE A 413 13.05 -16.66 -23.30
N GLY A 414 12.25 -17.60 -22.74
CA GLY A 414 11.25 -18.31 -23.53
C GLY A 414 10.11 -17.41 -23.99
N THR A 415 9.59 -16.54 -23.12
CA THR A 415 8.46 -15.66 -23.47
C THR A 415 8.88 -14.57 -24.46
N LEU A 416 9.96 -13.84 -24.18
CA LEU A 416 10.40 -12.75 -25.06
C LEU A 416 10.86 -13.26 -26.43
N SER A 417 11.57 -14.42 -26.51
CA SER A 417 11.96 -14.99 -27.78
C SER A 417 10.74 -15.47 -28.57
N ALA A 418 9.74 -16.08 -27.93
CA ALA A 418 8.51 -16.48 -28.61
C ALA A 418 7.74 -15.28 -29.16
N THR A 419 7.58 -14.22 -28.36
CA THR A 419 6.87 -12.99 -28.79
C THR A 419 7.60 -12.31 -29.96
N LEU A 420 8.93 -12.19 -29.89
CA LEU A 420 9.71 -11.55 -30.94
C LEU A 420 9.66 -12.37 -32.26
N THR A 421 9.82 -13.70 -32.17
CA THR A 421 9.78 -14.59 -33.33
C THR A 421 8.40 -14.52 -33.99
N THR A 422 7.32 -14.62 -33.24
CA THR A 422 5.96 -14.59 -33.80
C THR A 422 5.60 -13.23 -34.37
N THR A 423 5.96 -12.13 -33.72
CA THR A 423 5.73 -10.78 -34.27
C THR A 423 6.49 -10.57 -35.58
N ALA A 424 7.74 -11.02 -35.65
CA ALA A 424 8.51 -10.97 -36.88
C ALA A 424 7.86 -11.81 -38.01
N MET A 425 7.34 -13.01 -37.67
CA MET A 425 6.62 -13.84 -38.62
C MET A 425 5.33 -13.18 -39.14
N TYR A 426 4.56 -12.56 -38.27
CA TYR A 426 3.35 -11.81 -38.66
C TYR A 426 3.69 -10.63 -39.58
N LEU A 427 4.68 -9.81 -39.23
CA LEU A 427 5.11 -8.69 -40.06
C LEU A 427 5.60 -9.16 -41.43
N PHE A 428 6.37 -10.24 -41.46
CA PHE A 428 6.84 -10.85 -42.72
C PHE A 428 5.66 -11.38 -43.58
N SER A 429 4.67 -12.01 -42.92
CA SER A 429 3.45 -12.52 -43.59
C SER A 429 2.59 -11.42 -44.19
N VAL A 430 2.50 -10.24 -43.54
CA VAL A 430 1.78 -9.05 -44.10
C VAL A 430 2.39 -8.65 -45.43
N LEU A 431 3.74 -8.57 -45.49
CA LEU A 431 4.44 -8.18 -46.71
C LEU A 431 4.22 -9.23 -47.83
N LEU A 432 4.28 -10.51 -47.48
CA LEU A 432 4.08 -11.60 -48.44
C LEU A 432 2.65 -11.65 -48.97
N PHE A 433 1.64 -11.66 -48.10
CA PHE A 433 0.24 -11.74 -48.52
C PHE A 433 -0.18 -10.49 -49.29
N GLY A 434 0.28 -9.32 -48.88
CA GLY A 434 -0.01 -8.08 -49.59
C GLY A 434 0.57 -8.01 -51.00
N ALA A 435 1.67 -8.75 -51.28
CA ALA A 435 2.27 -8.84 -52.60
C ALA A 435 1.75 -10.02 -53.45
N LEU A 436 1.11 -11.02 -52.82
CA LEU A 436 0.76 -12.31 -53.42
C LEU A 436 -0.55 -12.33 -54.17
N ALA A 437 -1.61 -11.76 -53.60
CA ALA A 437 -2.99 -11.90 -54.06
C ALA A 437 -3.66 -10.52 -54.23
N THR A 438 -4.60 -10.45 -55.17
CA THR A 438 -5.45 -9.26 -55.35
C THR A 438 -6.31 -9.06 -54.11
N ARG A 439 -6.73 -7.82 -53.88
CA ARG A 439 -7.60 -7.48 -52.71
C ARG A 439 -8.89 -8.30 -52.71
N GLU A 440 -9.48 -8.49 -53.88
CA GLU A 440 -10.70 -9.27 -54.00
C GLU A 440 -10.51 -10.71 -53.49
N GLU A 441 -9.40 -11.34 -53.84
CA GLU A 441 -9.04 -12.70 -53.40
C GLU A 441 -8.75 -12.74 -51.90
N LEU A 442 -8.03 -11.73 -51.36
CA LEU A 442 -7.79 -11.60 -49.91
C LEU A 442 -9.07 -11.49 -49.08
N LEU A 443 -10.13 -10.89 -49.64
CA LEU A 443 -11.41 -10.67 -48.96
C LEU A 443 -12.41 -11.83 -49.17
N THR A 444 -12.31 -12.58 -50.27
CA THR A 444 -13.27 -13.66 -50.63
C THR A 444 -12.81 -15.06 -50.27
N ASP A 445 -11.51 -15.34 -50.34
CA ASP A 445 -10.94 -16.65 -49.98
C ASP A 445 -10.62 -16.73 -48.47
N ARG A 446 -11.49 -17.37 -47.68
CA ARG A 446 -11.33 -17.59 -46.25
C ARG A 446 -10.06 -18.35 -45.88
N LEU A 447 -9.65 -19.28 -46.74
CA LEU A 447 -8.53 -20.18 -46.55
C LEU A 447 -7.45 -19.97 -47.60
N LEU A 448 -7.17 -18.73 -47.99
CA LEU A 448 -6.11 -18.38 -48.94
C LEU A 448 -4.78 -19.04 -48.56
N THR A 449 -4.51 -19.22 -47.27
CA THR A 449 -3.32 -19.94 -46.76
C THR A 449 -3.27 -21.38 -47.22
N ALA A 450 -4.41 -22.08 -47.37
CA ALA A 450 -4.49 -23.45 -47.92
C ALA A 450 -4.44 -23.45 -49.44
N THR A 451 -5.09 -22.49 -50.12
CA THR A 451 -5.11 -22.34 -51.58
C THR A 451 -3.69 -22.12 -52.12
N VAL A 452 -2.88 -21.36 -51.42
CA VAL A 452 -1.49 -21.05 -51.81
C VAL A 452 -0.49 -22.15 -51.48
N ALA A 453 -0.82 -23.02 -50.50
CA ALA A 453 0.12 -23.98 -49.93
C ALA A 453 0.63 -24.99 -50.90
N TRP A 454 1.94 -25.26 -50.86
CA TRP A 454 2.59 -26.33 -51.63
C TRP A 454 3.17 -27.40 -50.68
N PRO A 455 3.03 -28.70 -50.90
CA PRO A 455 2.57 -29.36 -52.16
C PRO A 455 1.07 -29.63 -52.24
N ALA A 456 0.35 -29.58 -51.13
CA ALA A 456 -1.09 -29.87 -51.15
C ALA A 456 -1.84 -29.08 -50.04
N PRO A 457 -3.09 -28.59 -50.30
CA PRO A 457 -3.90 -27.87 -49.34
C PRO A 457 -4.20 -28.68 -48.08
N ALA A 458 -4.31 -30.02 -48.17
CA ALA A 458 -4.59 -30.92 -47.06
C ALA A 458 -3.58 -30.81 -45.90
N VAL A 459 -2.33 -30.47 -46.20
CA VAL A 459 -1.28 -30.24 -45.16
C VAL A 459 -1.65 -29.09 -44.27
N ILE A 460 -2.27 -28.03 -44.82
CA ILE A 460 -2.66 -26.83 -44.08
C ILE A 460 -3.89 -27.13 -43.23
N TYR A 461 -4.89 -27.81 -43.76
CA TYR A 461 -6.07 -28.24 -42.98
C TYR A 461 -5.67 -29.05 -41.73
N ILE A 462 -4.77 -30.05 -41.94
CA ILE A 462 -4.25 -30.84 -40.81
C ILE A 462 -3.43 -29.94 -39.86
N GLY A 463 -2.63 -29.04 -40.39
CA GLY A 463 -1.83 -28.08 -39.59
C GLY A 463 -2.71 -27.17 -38.73
N ILE A 464 -3.79 -26.63 -39.29
CA ILE A 464 -4.74 -25.78 -38.59
C ILE A 464 -5.44 -26.54 -37.48
N ILE A 465 -6.02 -27.72 -37.81
CA ILE A 465 -6.73 -28.54 -36.84
C ILE A 465 -5.81 -28.95 -35.68
N LEU A 466 -4.60 -29.38 -35.94
CA LEU A 466 -3.67 -29.75 -34.90
C LEU A 466 -3.16 -28.53 -34.11
N SER A 467 -2.95 -27.39 -34.76
CA SER A 467 -2.61 -26.13 -34.06
C SER A 467 -3.69 -25.70 -33.08
N THR A 468 -4.93 -25.66 -33.55
CA THR A 468 -6.06 -25.20 -32.75
C THR A 468 -6.40 -26.19 -31.62
N LEU A 469 -6.38 -27.49 -31.87
CA LEU A 469 -6.55 -28.51 -30.83
C LEU A 469 -5.42 -28.49 -29.80
N GLY A 470 -4.18 -28.24 -30.25
CA GLY A 470 -3.05 -28.03 -29.36
C GLY A 470 -3.21 -26.82 -28.46
N ALA A 471 -3.66 -25.68 -29.00
CA ALA A 471 -3.96 -24.46 -28.23
C ALA A 471 -5.14 -24.69 -27.26
N ALA A 472 -6.20 -25.39 -27.69
CA ALA A 472 -7.32 -25.74 -26.82
C ALA A 472 -6.88 -26.60 -25.62
N LEU A 473 -6.03 -27.61 -25.86
CA LEU A 473 -5.44 -28.42 -24.78
C LEU A 473 -4.60 -27.60 -23.80
N GLN A 474 -3.85 -26.60 -24.28
CA GLN A 474 -3.11 -25.69 -23.42
C GLN A 474 -4.03 -24.85 -22.53
N SER A 475 -5.08 -24.30 -23.11
CA SER A 475 -6.10 -23.50 -22.38
C SER A 475 -6.87 -24.33 -21.36
N LEU A 476 -7.40 -25.50 -21.75
CA LEU A 476 -8.11 -26.42 -20.87
C LEU A 476 -7.22 -27.05 -19.78
N THR A 477 -5.91 -27.01 -19.93
CA THR A 477 -4.95 -27.45 -18.91
C THR A 477 -4.54 -26.31 -17.98
N GLY A 478 -4.36 -25.13 -18.54
CA GLY A 478 -3.89 -23.95 -17.82
C GLY A 478 -4.95 -23.35 -16.89
N ALA A 479 -6.17 -23.20 -17.39
CA ALA A 479 -7.27 -22.59 -16.63
C ALA A 479 -7.63 -23.36 -15.35
N PRO A 480 -7.82 -24.69 -15.35
CA PRO A 480 -8.10 -25.41 -14.10
C PRO A 480 -7.04 -25.29 -13.03
N ARG A 481 -5.77 -25.24 -13.44
CA ARG A 481 -4.65 -25.08 -12.51
C ARG A 481 -4.58 -23.71 -11.90
N LEU A 482 -4.92 -22.69 -12.67
CA LEU A 482 -5.05 -21.33 -12.18
C LEU A 482 -6.18 -21.26 -11.13
N LEU A 483 -7.35 -21.85 -11.42
CA LEU A 483 -8.46 -21.89 -10.48
C LEU A 483 -8.11 -22.67 -9.20
N ALA A 484 -7.44 -23.82 -9.33
CA ALA A 484 -6.97 -24.60 -8.20
C ALA A 484 -5.92 -23.84 -7.37
N ALA A 485 -5.02 -23.09 -8.00
CA ALA A 485 -4.04 -22.27 -7.30
C ALA A 485 -4.73 -21.17 -6.47
N ILE A 486 -5.73 -20.48 -7.04
CA ILE A 486 -6.54 -19.48 -6.31
C ILE A 486 -7.31 -20.13 -5.15
N ALA A 487 -7.86 -21.35 -5.36
CA ALA A 487 -8.59 -22.07 -4.33
C ALA A 487 -7.69 -22.54 -3.18
N ASN A 488 -6.47 -22.98 -3.48
CA ASN A 488 -5.51 -23.47 -2.48
C ASN A 488 -5.01 -22.38 -1.53
N ASP A 489 -5.01 -21.11 -1.97
CA ASP A 489 -4.61 -19.98 -1.12
C ASP A 489 -5.67 -19.58 -0.06
N ASP A 490 -6.81 -20.29 -0.03
CA ASP A 490 -7.89 -20.15 0.97
C ASP A 490 -8.44 -18.74 1.18
N ILE A 491 -8.27 -17.87 0.20
CA ILE A 491 -8.74 -16.49 0.28
C ILE A 491 -10.27 -16.43 0.20
N LEU A 492 -10.87 -17.23 -0.70
CA LEU A 492 -12.32 -17.27 -0.94
C LEU A 492 -12.92 -18.61 -0.52
N PRO A 493 -13.81 -18.64 0.49
CA PRO A 493 -14.45 -19.87 0.95
C PRO A 493 -15.27 -20.60 -0.14
N VAL A 494 -15.84 -19.84 -1.08
CA VAL A 494 -16.63 -20.39 -2.20
C VAL A 494 -15.80 -21.30 -3.11
N LEU A 495 -14.51 -21.05 -3.24
CA LEU A 495 -13.60 -21.82 -4.09
C LEU A 495 -13.04 -23.09 -3.42
N ASN A 496 -13.37 -23.36 -2.16
CA ASN A 496 -12.86 -24.51 -1.42
C ASN A 496 -13.15 -25.86 -2.10
N TYR A 497 -14.22 -25.92 -2.90
CA TYR A 497 -14.55 -27.11 -3.69
C TYR A 497 -13.47 -27.46 -4.72
N PHE A 498 -12.70 -26.50 -5.19
CA PHE A 498 -11.66 -26.67 -6.20
C PHE A 498 -10.26 -26.85 -5.61
N LYS A 499 -10.12 -26.97 -4.29
CA LYS A 499 -8.85 -27.25 -3.63
C LYS A 499 -8.29 -28.59 -4.03
N VAL A 500 -6.98 -28.64 -4.24
CA VAL A 500 -6.28 -29.83 -4.69
C VAL A 500 -5.04 -30.03 -3.81
N SER A 501 -4.82 -31.28 -3.35
CA SER A 501 -3.60 -31.61 -2.63
C SER A 501 -2.36 -31.56 -3.54
N GLU A 502 -1.20 -31.27 -2.99
CA GLU A 502 0.05 -31.15 -3.74
C GLU A 502 0.34 -32.44 -4.54
N GLY A 503 0.53 -32.26 -5.85
CA GLY A 503 0.85 -33.36 -6.77
C GLY A 503 -0.36 -34.04 -7.42
N SER A 504 -1.59 -33.71 -7.05
CA SER A 504 -2.83 -34.20 -7.69
C SER A 504 -3.27 -33.32 -8.84
N GLU A 505 -4.03 -33.89 -9.79
CA GLU A 505 -4.61 -33.13 -10.89
C GLU A 505 -5.95 -32.49 -10.48
N PRO A 506 -6.29 -31.28 -10.94
CA PRO A 506 -7.48 -30.54 -10.52
C PRO A 506 -8.73 -30.97 -11.30
N HIS A 507 -9.24 -32.18 -11.07
CA HIS A 507 -10.36 -32.76 -11.82
C HIS A 507 -11.65 -31.94 -11.73
N ALA A 508 -12.02 -31.45 -10.54
CA ALA A 508 -13.23 -30.62 -10.36
C ALA A 508 -13.12 -29.28 -11.11
N ALA A 509 -11.97 -28.63 -11.05
CA ALA A 509 -11.72 -27.39 -11.78
C ALA A 509 -11.70 -27.63 -13.30
N THR A 510 -11.22 -28.81 -13.77
CA THR A 510 -11.23 -29.19 -15.19
C THR A 510 -12.66 -29.36 -15.69
N LEU A 511 -13.53 -30.04 -14.93
CA LEU A 511 -14.95 -30.17 -15.28
C LEU A 511 -15.64 -28.81 -15.34
N PHE A 512 -15.40 -27.95 -14.39
CA PHE A 512 -15.97 -26.61 -14.37
C PHE A 512 -15.49 -25.76 -15.57
N THR A 513 -14.21 -25.83 -15.90
CA THR A 513 -13.64 -25.17 -17.09
C THR A 513 -14.24 -25.70 -18.38
N ALA A 514 -14.40 -27.03 -18.51
CA ALA A 514 -15.05 -27.66 -19.66
C ALA A 514 -16.51 -27.25 -19.78
N PHE A 515 -17.22 -27.12 -18.68
CA PHE A 515 -18.61 -26.62 -18.66
C PHE A 515 -18.71 -25.19 -19.21
N ILE A 516 -17.84 -24.27 -18.75
CA ILE A 516 -17.77 -22.91 -19.29
C ILE A 516 -17.46 -22.92 -20.78
N CYS A 517 -16.49 -23.75 -21.20
CA CYS A 517 -16.11 -23.88 -22.59
C CYS A 517 -17.32 -24.36 -23.44
N ILE A 518 -18.09 -25.37 -22.99
CA ILE A 518 -19.29 -25.85 -23.67
C ILE A 518 -20.36 -24.78 -23.77
N CYS A 519 -20.61 -24.02 -22.70
CA CYS A 519 -21.55 -22.89 -22.74
C CYS A 519 -21.17 -21.86 -23.83
N CYS A 520 -19.89 -21.57 -23.98
CA CYS A 520 -19.40 -20.64 -25.02
C CYS A 520 -19.48 -21.27 -26.42
N VAL A 521 -19.20 -22.58 -26.58
CA VAL A 521 -19.33 -23.31 -27.84
C VAL A 521 -20.77 -23.30 -28.34
N VAL A 522 -21.75 -23.37 -27.43
CA VAL A 522 -23.18 -23.32 -27.79
C VAL A 522 -23.57 -21.94 -28.39
N ILE A 523 -22.82 -20.87 -28.13
CA ILE A 523 -23.01 -19.58 -28.83
C ILE A 523 -22.64 -19.71 -30.32
N GLY A 524 -21.64 -20.52 -30.64
CA GLY A 524 -21.32 -20.97 -32.00
C GLY A 524 -20.72 -19.93 -32.95
N ASN A 525 -20.53 -18.69 -32.52
CA ASN A 525 -19.94 -17.61 -33.33
C ASN A 525 -18.56 -17.22 -32.79
N LEU A 526 -17.51 -17.50 -33.57
CA LEU A 526 -16.12 -17.18 -33.22
C LEU A 526 -15.91 -15.68 -33.06
N ASP A 527 -16.44 -14.89 -33.99
CA ASP A 527 -16.15 -13.45 -34.06
C ASP A 527 -16.83 -12.67 -32.92
N LEU A 528 -17.92 -13.21 -32.34
CA LEU A 528 -18.61 -12.62 -31.20
C LEU A 528 -17.87 -12.90 -29.87
N ILE A 529 -17.21 -14.06 -29.76
CA ILE A 529 -16.50 -14.48 -28.54
C ILE A 529 -15.14 -13.78 -28.44
N THR A 530 -14.48 -13.51 -29.55
CA THR A 530 -13.11 -12.95 -29.65
C THR A 530 -12.90 -11.64 -28.88
N PRO A 531 -13.78 -10.61 -28.94
CA PRO A 531 -13.61 -9.38 -28.17
C PRO A 531 -13.63 -9.61 -26.65
N THR A 532 -14.48 -10.51 -26.17
CA THR A 532 -14.60 -10.84 -24.74
C THR A 532 -13.31 -11.46 -24.20
N ILE A 533 -12.72 -12.40 -24.95
CA ILE A 533 -11.42 -13.02 -24.62
C ILE A 533 -10.36 -11.94 -24.51
N THR A 534 -10.31 -11.05 -25.50
CA THR A 534 -9.33 -9.97 -25.58
C THR A 534 -9.36 -9.08 -24.36
N MET A 535 -10.56 -8.71 -23.86
CA MET A 535 -10.72 -7.88 -22.65
C MET A 535 -10.10 -8.53 -21.42
N PHE A 536 -10.35 -9.81 -21.19
CA PHE A 536 -9.80 -10.52 -20.03
C PHE A 536 -8.27 -10.69 -20.08
N PHE A 537 -7.72 -10.92 -21.27
CA PHE A 537 -6.26 -10.98 -21.43
C PHE A 537 -5.61 -9.62 -21.23
N LEU A 538 -6.16 -8.56 -21.83
CA LEU A 538 -5.67 -7.19 -21.66
C LEU A 538 -5.72 -6.73 -20.21
N LEU A 539 -6.78 -7.09 -19.47
CA LEU A 539 -6.90 -6.79 -18.04
C LEU A 539 -5.79 -7.47 -17.23
N CYS A 540 -5.49 -8.73 -17.54
CA CYS A 540 -4.39 -9.45 -16.91
C CYS A 540 -3.04 -8.82 -17.25
N TYR A 541 -2.82 -8.43 -18.51
CA TYR A 541 -1.58 -7.79 -18.96
C TYR A 541 -1.41 -6.40 -18.32
N ALA A 542 -2.49 -5.63 -18.21
CA ALA A 542 -2.49 -4.37 -17.47
C ALA A 542 -2.12 -4.58 -15.99
N GLY A 543 -2.66 -5.63 -15.37
CA GLY A 543 -2.32 -5.99 -13.99
C GLY A 543 -0.85 -6.36 -13.79
N VAL A 544 -0.26 -7.14 -14.69
CA VAL A 544 1.17 -7.49 -14.66
C VAL A 544 2.05 -6.24 -14.85
N ASN A 545 1.72 -5.40 -15.83
CA ASN A 545 2.45 -4.16 -16.07
C ASN A 545 2.34 -3.19 -14.89
N LEU A 546 1.15 -3.03 -14.30
CA LEU A 546 0.91 -2.19 -13.12
C LEU A 546 1.69 -2.71 -11.90
N SER A 547 1.73 -4.03 -11.71
CA SER A 547 2.51 -4.67 -10.65
C SER A 547 4.00 -4.36 -10.77
N CYS A 548 4.56 -4.51 -11.98
CA CYS A 548 5.96 -4.19 -12.23
C CYS A 548 6.25 -2.69 -12.06
N PHE A 549 5.36 -1.83 -12.55
CA PHE A 549 5.47 -0.38 -12.39
C PHE A 549 5.54 0.04 -10.92
N LEU A 550 4.64 -0.47 -10.08
CA LEU A 550 4.62 -0.12 -8.66
C LEU A 550 5.84 -0.65 -7.91
N LEU A 551 6.23 -1.90 -8.15
CA LEU A 551 7.40 -2.49 -7.48
C LEU A 551 8.70 -1.76 -7.87
N ASP A 552 8.85 -1.39 -9.13
CA ASP A 552 10.05 -0.71 -9.65
C ASP A 552 10.09 0.77 -9.23
N LEU A 553 8.92 1.44 -9.22
CA LEU A 553 8.81 2.84 -8.77
C LEU A 553 9.09 2.99 -7.26
N LEU A 554 8.63 2.03 -6.45
CA LEU A 554 8.79 2.05 -5.00
C LEU A 554 10.19 1.63 -4.55
N ASP A 555 10.95 0.94 -5.41
CA ASP A 555 12.29 0.42 -5.14
C ASP A 555 12.41 -0.21 -3.73
N ALA A 556 11.45 -1.09 -3.42
CA ALA A 556 11.38 -1.74 -2.12
C ALA A 556 12.60 -2.64 -1.89
N PRO A 557 13.11 -2.81 -0.64
CA PRO A 557 14.25 -3.68 -0.36
C PRO A 557 14.09 -5.12 -0.84
N SER A 558 12.85 -5.59 -0.99
CA SER A 558 12.49 -6.91 -1.53
C SER A 558 12.48 -6.97 -3.06
N TRP A 559 12.51 -5.82 -3.75
CA TRP A 559 12.54 -5.76 -5.21
C TRP A 559 13.97 -5.94 -5.73
N ARG A 560 14.30 -7.16 -6.20
CA ARG A 560 15.65 -7.56 -6.68
C ARG A 560 15.55 -8.45 -7.90
N PRO A 561 14.95 -8.00 -9.01
CA PRO A 561 14.82 -8.82 -10.21
C PRO A 561 16.18 -9.15 -10.80
N ARG A 562 16.36 -10.40 -11.26
CA ARG A 562 17.56 -10.81 -12.01
C ARG A 562 17.57 -10.28 -13.46
N TRP A 563 16.38 -10.01 -14.00
CA TRP A 563 16.21 -9.42 -15.33
C TRP A 563 16.54 -7.93 -15.28
N LYS A 564 17.58 -7.50 -16.00
CA LYS A 564 18.10 -6.12 -15.93
C LYS A 564 17.41 -5.14 -16.89
N PHE A 565 16.71 -5.63 -17.91
CA PHE A 565 16.08 -4.78 -18.94
C PHE A 565 14.64 -4.44 -18.52
N HIS A 566 14.48 -3.81 -17.37
CA HIS A 566 13.20 -3.28 -16.90
C HIS A 566 13.37 -1.83 -16.46
N HIS A 567 12.31 -1.06 -16.57
CA HIS A 567 12.24 0.31 -16.05
C HIS A 567 10.78 0.65 -15.81
N TRP A 568 10.50 1.36 -14.74
CA TRP A 568 9.13 1.72 -14.34
C TRP A 568 8.32 2.39 -15.46
N SER A 569 8.96 3.24 -16.30
CA SER A 569 8.30 3.90 -17.42
C SER A 569 7.84 2.94 -18.51
N LEU A 570 8.62 1.88 -18.83
CA LEU A 570 8.22 0.86 -19.80
C LEU A 570 6.98 0.10 -19.31
N SER A 571 6.96 -0.25 -18.03
CA SER A 571 5.82 -0.94 -17.43
C SER A 571 4.58 -0.04 -17.36
N LEU A 572 4.74 1.26 -17.06
CA LEU A 572 3.64 2.22 -17.10
C LEU A 572 3.08 2.36 -18.52
N VAL A 573 3.94 2.54 -19.52
CA VAL A 573 3.52 2.61 -20.94
C VAL A 573 2.81 1.31 -21.33
N GLY A 574 3.31 0.15 -20.93
CA GLY A 574 2.66 -1.14 -21.16
C GLY A 574 1.27 -1.22 -20.54
N ALA A 575 1.10 -0.77 -19.29
CA ALA A 575 -0.21 -0.75 -18.62
C ALA A 575 -1.20 0.19 -19.32
N LEU A 576 -0.76 1.41 -19.63
CA LEU A 576 -1.58 2.39 -20.35
C LEU A 576 -1.97 1.89 -21.74
N LEU A 577 -1.04 1.28 -22.45
CA LEU A 577 -1.29 0.72 -23.77
C LEU A 577 -2.34 -0.39 -23.74
N CYS A 578 -2.30 -1.28 -22.74
CA CYS A 578 -3.34 -2.29 -22.53
C CYS A 578 -4.73 -1.66 -22.33
N VAL A 579 -4.82 -0.65 -21.47
CA VAL A 579 -6.09 0.05 -21.20
C VAL A 579 -6.59 0.78 -22.45
N VAL A 580 -5.69 1.48 -23.17
CA VAL A 580 -6.05 2.14 -24.42
C VAL A 580 -6.60 1.15 -25.46
N ILE A 581 -5.95 0.01 -25.63
CA ILE A 581 -6.41 -1.04 -26.56
C ILE A 581 -7.79 -1.56 -26.14
N MET A 582 -8.05 -1.76 -24.84
CA MET A 582 -9.38 -2.17 -24.35
C MET A 582 -10.47 -1.19 -24.79
N PHE A 583 -10.26 0.11 -24.61
CA PHE A 583 -11.22 1.14 -25.00
C PHE A 583 -11.33 1.31 -26.52
N LEU A 584 -10.23 1.15 -27.29
CA LEU A 584 -10.24 1.20 -28.74
C LEU A 584 -11.09 0.06 -29.35
N ILE A 585 -10.99 -1.15 -28.79
CA ILE A 585 -11.76 -2.30 -29.28
C ILE A 585 -13.24 -2.11 -29.01
N SER A 586 -13.60 -1.86 -27.75
CA SER A 586 -15.00 -1.67 -27.38
C SER A 586 -15.11 -1.06 -25.98
N TRP A 587 -15.68 0.12 -25.86
CA TRP A 587 -15.89 0.76 -24.57
C TRP A 587 -16.90 0.00 -23.72
N SER A 588 -17.95 -0.61 -24.31
CA SER A 588 -18.98 -1.35 -23.56
C SER A 588 -18.44 -2.64 -22.96
N PHE A 589 -17.71 -3.45 -23.71
CA PHE A 589 -17.05 -4.65 -23.19
C PHE A 589 -15.97 -4.32 -22.14
N THR A 590 -15.27 -3.20 -22.32
CA THR A 590 -14.31 -2.70 -21.33
C THR A 590 -14.97 -2.37 -20.00
N VAL A 591 -16.07 -1.60 -20.04
CA VAL A 591 -16.81 -1.25 -18.82
C VAL A 591 -17.35 -2.50 -18.12
N VAL A 592 -17.90 -3.44 -18.87
CA VAL A 592 -18.40 -4.71 -18.30
C VAL A 592 -17.29 -5.52 -17.64
N SER A 593 -16.12 -5.64 -18.29
CA SER A 593 -14.98 -6.40 -17.72
C SER A 593 -14.40 -5.72 -16.49
N LEU A 594 -14.28 -4.39 -16.49
CA LEU A 594 -13.83 -3.62 -15.33
C LEU A 594 -14.86 -3.67 -14.18
N ALA A 595 -16.15 -3.62 -14.49
CA ALA A 595 -17.22 -3.79 -13.50
C ALA A 595 -17.18 -5.17 -12.86
N LEU A 596 -17.00 -6.23 -13.67
CA LEU A 596 -16.85 -7.60 -13.17
C LEU A 596 -15.63 -7.73 -12.26
N ALA A 597 -14.47 -7.22 -12.69
CA ALA A 597 -13.26 -7.24 -11.88
C ALA A 597 -13.42 -6.46 -10.56
N SER A 598 -14.09 -5.30 -10.61
CA SER A 598 -14.38 -4.48 -9.42
C SER A 598 -15.37 -5.17 -8.48
N LEU A 599 -16.38 -5.87 -9.01
CA LEU A 599 -17.34 -6.64 -8.22
C LEU A 599 -16.63 -7.79 -7.48
N ILE A 600 -15.77 -8.52 -8.18
CA ILE A 600 -14.97 -9.59 -7.57
C ILE A 600 -14.04 -9.02 -6.51
N TYR A 601 -13.35 -7.91 -6.80
CA TYR A 601 -12.49 -7.22 -5.85
C TYR A 601 -13.25 -6.84 -4.58
N TYR A 602 -14.42 -6.20 -4.72
CA TYR A 602 -15.26 -5.80 -3.59
C TYR A 602 -15.75 -7.02 -2.78
N TYR A 603 -16.13 -8.10 -3.44
CA TYR A 603 -16.54 -9.35 -2.79
C TYR A 603 -15.38 -9.97 -1.99
N VAL A 604 -14.17 -10.01 -2.58
CA VAL A 604 -12.95 -10.51 -1.92
C VAL A 604 -12.60 -9.64 -0.72
N SER A 605 -12.69 -8.32 -0.85
CA SER A 605 -12.42 -7.38 0.25
C SER A 605 -13.36 -7.56 1.44
N LEU A 606 -14.65 -7.92 1.19
CA LEU A 606 -15.64 -8.13 2.27
C LEU A 606 -15.56 -9.52 2.91
N LYS A 607 -15.32 -10.57 2.12
CA LYS A 607 -15.43 -11.97 2.53
C LYS A 607 -14.11 -12.73 2.52
N GLY A 608 -13.09 -12.15 1.91
CA GLY A 608 -11.77 -12.77 1.82
C GLY A 608 -11.11 -12.88 3.18
N LYS A 609 -10.40 -13.98 3.40
CA LYS A 609 -9.52 -14.11 4.55
C LYS A 609 -8.25 -13.29 4.29
N ALA A 610 -7.83 -12.50 5.26
CA ALA A 610 -6.57 -11.76 5.17
C ALA A 610 -5.41 -12.74 4.99
N GLY A 611 -4.82 -12.76 3.81
CA GLY A 611 -3.62 -13.52 3.53
C GLY A 611 -2.37 -12.69 3.85
N ASP A 612 -1.33 -13.34 4.35
CA ASP A 612 -0.03 -12.70 4.64
C ASP A 612 0.81 -12.38 3.39
N TRP A 613 0.18 -11.96 2.32
CA TRP A 613 0.86 -11.78 1.03
C TRP A 613 1.60 -10.44 0.90
N GLY A 614 1.43 -9.56 1.88
CA GLY A 614 1.86 -8.17 1.76
C GLY A 614 0.94 -7.38 0.83
N ASP A 615 0.90 -6.08 1.04
CA ASP A 615 0.08 -5.18 0.24
C ASP A 615 1.00 -4.13 -0.40
N GLY A 616 1.12 -4.17 -1.72
CA GLY A 616 1.94 -3.24 -2.48
C GLY A 616 1.47 -1.79 -2.33
N PHE A 617 0.16 -1.58 -2.16
CA PHE A 617 -0.38 -0.25 -1.92
C PHE A 617 0.01 0.27 -0.53
N LYS A 618 0.07 -0.58 0.52
CA LYS A 618 0.61 -0.17 1.83
C LYS A 618 2.05 0.27 1.74
N SER A 619 2.86 -0.44 0.96
CA SER A 619 4.25 -0.03 0.67
C SER A 619 4.32 1.33 -0.04
N ALA A 620 3.41 1.59 -0.98
CA ALA A 620 3.30 2.88 -1.66
C ALA A 620 2.90 4.00 -0.68
N TYR A 621 1.91 3.76 0.18
CA TYR A 621 1.52 4.71 1.23
C TYR A 621 2.68 4.98 2.20
N PHE A 622 3.45 3.96 2.57
CA PHE A 622 4.62 4.12 3.42
C PHE A 622 5.69 5.02 2.77
N GLN A 623 6.02 4.79 1.50
CA GLN A 623 6.97 5.62 0.76
C GLN A 623 6.46 7.06 0.58
N LEU A 624 5.16 7.24 0.33
CA LEU A 624 4.53 8.55 0.26
C LEU A 624 4.61 9.27 1.60
N ALA A 625 4.33 8.57 2.70
CA ALA A 625 4.44 9.11 4.05
C ALA A 625 5.88 9.53 4.37
N LEU A 626 6.90 8.71 4.05
CA LEU A 626 8.30 9.05 4.22
C LEU A 626 8.72 10.27 3.38
N ARG A 627 8.27 10.33 2.13
CA ARG A 627 8.56 11.47 1.24
C ARG A 627 7.92 12.75 1.75
N SER A 628 6.66 12.66 2.20
CA SER A 628 5.93 13.77 2.81
C SER A 628 6.59 14.23 4.10
N LEU A 629 7.00 13.29 4.96
CA LEU A 629 7.71 13.59 6.22
C LEU A 629 9.05 14.30 5.97
N ARG A 630 9.83 13.85 4.96
CA ARG A 630 11.08 14.52 4.57
C ARG A 630 10.82 15.93 4.02
N SER A 631 9.77 16.10 3.21
CA SER A 631 9.39 17.41 2.67
C SER A 631 8.96 18.38 3.78
N LEU A 632 8.21 17.91 4.79
CA LEU A 632 7.83 18.69 5.96
C LEU A 632 9.04 19.11 6.81
N GLY A 633 10.08 18.27 6.89
CA GLY A 633 11.30 18.57 7.68
C GLY A 633 12.16 19.70 7.10
N ALA A 634 12.04 20.00 5.82
CA ALA A 634 12.81 21.03 5.13
C ALA A 634 12.26 22.45 5.33
N ASN A 635 10.98 22.61 5.70
CA ASN A 635 10.31 23.90 5.78
C ASN A 635 10.06 24.29 7.25
N GLN A 636 10.34 25.56 7.59
CA GLN A 636 9.92 26.11 8.88
C GLN A 636 8.38 26.09 8.95
N VAL A 637 7.86 25.63 10.10
CA VAL A 637 6.41 25.60 10.33
C VAL A 637 5.90 27.05 10.43
N HIS A 638 5.22 27.52 9.39
CA HIS A 638 4.54 28.80 9.42
C HIS A 638 3.28 28.69 10.30
N PRO A 639 2.88 29.71 11.09
CA PRO A 639 1.66 29.67 11.92
C PRO A 639 0.40 29.21 11.17
N LYS A 640 0.27 29.55 9.89
CA LYS A 640 -0.82 29.08 9.00
C LYS A 640 -0.91 27.56 8.88
N ASN A 641 0.22 26.87 8.97
CA ASN A 641 0.33 25.41 8.83
C ASN A 641 0.52 24.71 10.19
N TRP A 642 0.34 25.45 11.28
CA TRP A 642 0.44 24.87 12.60
C TRP A 642 -0.83 24.08 12.95
N TYR A 643 -0.65 22.85 13.42
CA TYR A 643 -1.72 21.98 13.89
C TYR A 643 -1.42 21.49 15.29
N PRO A 644 -2.43 21.38 16.19
CA PRO A 644 -2.23 20.75 17.48
C PRO A 644 -1.94 19.26 17.30
N ILE A 645 -0.82 18.80 17.87
CA ILE A 645 -0.44 17.39 17.99
C ILE A 645 -0.34 17.12 19.50
N PRO A 646 -1.48 16.81 20.17
CA PRO A 646 -1.49 16.61 21.59
C PRO A 646 -0.82 15.29 22.00
N LEU A 647 0.07 15.39 22.99
CA LEU A 647 0.56 14.27 23.80
C LEU A 647 -0.38 14.14 25.01
N VAL A 648 -1.24 13.14 24.99
CA VAL A 648 -2.27 12.91 26.01
C VAL A 648 -1.74 11.96 27.06
N PHE A 649 -1.58 12.46 28.28
CA PHE A 649 -1.07 11.69 29.40
C PHE A 649 -2.23 10.96 30.08
N CYS A 650 -2.41 9.67 29.77
CA CYS A 650 -3.62 8.92 30.08
C CYS A 650 -3.84 8.65 31.58
N ARG A 651 -2.75 8.41 32.32
CA ARG A 651 -2.77 8.05 33.75
C ARG A 651 -1.74 8.84 34.58
N PRO A 652 -1.79 10.17 34.63
CA PRO A 652 -0.80 10.90 35.41
C PRO A 652 -1.04 10.74 36.93
N TRP A 653 -2.31 10.68 37.35
CA TRP A 653 -2.73 10.72 38.76
C TRP A 653 -3.98 9.86 39.02
N GLY A 654 -3.92 9.05 40.07
CA GLY A 654 -5.06 8.28 40.55
C GLY A 654 -5.25 6.92 39.89
N LYS A 655 -6.02 6.05 40.51
CA LYS A 655 -6.36 4.71 40.00
C LYS A 655 -7.56 4.81 39.06
N LEU A 656 -7.39 4.32 37.83
CA LEU A 656 -8.50 4.05 36.93
C LEU A 656 -9.05 2.63 37.21
N PRO A 657 -10.33 2.34 36.88
CA PRO A 657 -10.83 0.97 36.87
C PRO A 657 -9.92 0.05 36.04
N GLU A 658 -9.81 -1.21 36.43
CA GLU A 658 -8.82 -2.17 35.82
C GLU A 658 -8.90 -2.29 34.30
N ASN A 659 -10.07 -2.09 33.72
CA ASN A 659 -10.32 -2.24 32.28
C ASN A 659 -10.31 -0.90 31.49
N VAL A 660 -9.92 0.21 32.12
CA VAL A 660 -9.92 1.53 31.48
C VAL A 660 -8.49 2.08 31.40
N PRO A 661 -7.83 1.98 30.24
CA PRO A 661 -6.42 2.39 30.09
C PRO A 661 -6.23 3.91 30.03
N CYS A 662 -7.29 4.68 29.73
CA CYS A 662 -7.27 6.14 29.69
C CYS A 662 -8.56 6.69 30.24
N HIS A 663 -8.49 7.84 30.92
CA HIS A 663 -9.72 8.49 31.41
C HIS A 663 -10.65 8.83 30.23
N PRO A 664 -11.92 8.34 30.23
CA PRO A 664 -12.81 8.47 29.06
C PRO A 664 -13.02 9.90 28.59
N LYS A 665 -13.15 10.82 29.54
CA LYS A 665 -13.36 12.24 29.27
C LYS A 665 -12.10 12.95 28.77
N LEU A 666 -10.92 12.45 29.09
CA LEU A 666 -9.65 12.98 28.59
C LEU A 666 -9.46 12.61 27.10
N ALA A 667 -9.89 11.41 26.71
CA ALA A 667 -9.94 11.01 25.32
C ALA A 667 -10.93 11.87 24.51
N ASP A 668 -12.12 12.11 25.07
CA ASP A 668 -13.13 12.98 24.46
C ASP A 668 -12.60 14.43 24.32
N PHE A 669 -11.91 14.95 25.35
CA PHE A 669 -11.26 16.26 25.29
C PHE A 669 -10.17 16.34 24.20
N ALA A 670 -9.34 15.31 24.08
CA ALA A 670 -8.31 15.25 23.02
C ALA A 670 -8.93 15.35 21.61
N ASN A 671 -10.11 14.75 21.40
CA ASN A 671 -10.87 14.90 20.18
C ASN A 671 -11.42 16.32 19.98
N CYS A 672 -11.71 17.06 21.07
CA CYS A 672 -12.12 18.46 20.97
C CYS A 672 -11.01 19.38 20.44
N MET A 673 -9.75 19.02 20.60
CA MET A 673 -8.61 19.79 20.07
C MET A 673 -8.41 19.64 18.55
N LYS A 674 -9.15 18.77 17.87
CA LYS A 674 -9.04 18.53 16.43
C LYS A 674 -10.18 19.19 15.65
N LYS A 675 -9.85 19.86 14.54
CA LYS A 675 -10.88 20.45 13.66
C LYS A 675 -11.40 19.40 12.68
N LYS A 676 -12.69 19.03 12.76
CA LYS A 676 -13.36 18.07 11.87
C LYS A 676 -12.59 16.74 11.70
N GLY A 677 -12.06 16.18 12.79
CA GLY A 677 -11.33 14.92 12.77
C GLY A 677 -9.93 14.99 12.13
N ARG A 678 -9.44 16.15 11.75
CA ARG A 678 -8.08 16.31 11.17
C ARG A 678 -7.07 16.58 12.26
N GLY A 679 -6.12 15.70 12.43
CA GLY A 679 -5.05 15.80 13.41
C GLY A 679 -4.76 14.45 14.04
N MET A 680 -3.58 14.30 14.62
CA MET A 680 -3.13 13.08 15.30
C MET A 680 -2.89 13.39 16.77
N SER A 681 -3.35 12.53 17.67
CA SER A 681 -3.02 12.58 19.09
C SER A 681 -2.11 11.41 19.44
N ILE A 682 -1.20 11.61 20.39
CA ILE A 682 -0.36 10.54 20.93
C ILE A 682 -0.83 10.30 22.37
N PHE A 683 -1.37 9.10 22.62
CA PHE A 683 -1.86 8.69 23.93
C PHE A 683 -0.77 7.92 24.65
N VAL A 684 -0.35 8.40 25.80
CA VAL A 684 0.79 7.85 26.52
C VAL A 684 0.41 7.47 27.94
N SER A 685 0.94 6.32 28.39
CA SER A 685 0.93 5.93 29.80
C SER A 685 2.34 5.48 30.21
N ILE A 686 2.69 5.76 31.47
CA ILE A 686 3.97 5.34 32.05
C ILE A 686 3.66 4.31 33.12
N ILE A 687 4.43 3.23 33.13
CA ILE A 687 4.43 2.18 34.16
C ILE A 687 5.73 2.33 34.95
N ASP A 688 5.60 2.54 36.26
CA ASP A 688 6.74 2.66 37.15
C ASP A 688 7.32 1.27 37.44
N GLY A 689 8.62 1.05 37.21
CA GLY A 689 9.27 -0.21 37.47
C GLY A 689 10.46 -0.51 36.57
N ASP A 690 10.93 -1.78 36.62
CA ASP A 690 12.01 -2.27 35.79
C ASP A 690 11.49 -2.74 34.42
N TYR A 691 12.18 -2.32 33.36
CA TYR A 691 11.79 -2.65 31.98
C TYR A 691 11.83 -4.16 31.69
N HIS A 692 12.82 -4.89 32.25
CA HIS A 692 12.96 -6.32 31.97
C HIS A 692 11.82 -7.15 32.59
N GLU A 693 11.30 -6.70 33.72
CA GLU A 693 10.18 -7.38 34.40
C GLU A 693 8.83 -7.04 33.77
N LEU A 694 8.63 -5.78 33.34
CA LEU A 694 7.32 -5.26 32.94
C LEU A 694 7.14 -5.11 31.42
N ALA A 695 8.11 -5.55 30.59
CA ALA A 695 8.07 -5.36 29.13
C ALA A 695 6.85 -6.02 28.46
N GLU A 696 6.44 -7.22 28.89
CA GLU A 696 5.27 -7.90 28.33
C GLU A 696 3.95 -7.29 28.81
N ASP A 697 3.90 -6.83 30.05
CA ASP A 697 2.75 -6.10 30.57
C ASP A 697 2.57 -4.77 29.85
N ALA A 698 3.66 -4.06 29.56
CA ALA A 698 3.64 -2.85 28.77
C ALA A 698 3.12 -3.07 27.32
N LYS A 699 3.54 -4.14 26.66
CA LYS A 699 3.02 -4.51 25.33
C LYS A 699 1.53 -4.83 25.37
N THR A 700 1.10 -5.54 26.42
CA THR A 700 -0.32 -5.87 26.59
C THR A 700 -1.16 -4.63 26.86
N ALA A 701 -0.69 -3.76 27.75
CA ALA A 701 -1.31 -2.49 28.05
C ALA A 701 -1.36 -1.55 26.82
N CYS A 702 -0.32 -1.55 25.98
CA CYS A 702 -0.28 -0.78 24.73
C CYS A 702 -1.36 -1.26 23.76
N ARG A 703 -1.54 -2.57 23.56
CA ARG A 703 -2.63 -3.12 22.73
C ARG A 703 -4.01 -2.77 23.28
N GLN A 704 -4.18 -2.80 24.60
CA GLN A 704 -5.43 -2.41 25.23
C GLN A 704 -5.74 -0.91 25.05
N LEU A 705 -4.72 -0.07 25.17
CA LEU A 705 -4.86 1.37 24.94
C LEU A 705 -5.18 1.66 23.48
N ASP A 706 -4.53 0.98 22.53
CA ASP A 706 -4.78 1.12 21.11
C ASP A 706 -6.21 0.72 20.73
N ALA A 707 -6.65 -0.46 21.20
CA ALA A 707 -8.04 -0.89 21.02
C ALA A 707 -9.07 0.06 21.66
N TYR A 708 -8.72 0.68 22.80
CA TYR A 708 -9.57 1.67 23.47
C TYR A 708 -9.68 2.98 22.68
N ILE A 709 -8.58 3.45 22.09
CA ILE A 709 -8.54 4.63 21.23
C ILE A 709 -9.41 4.42 20.00
N ASP A 710 -9.31 3.26 19.37
CA ASP A 710 -10.13 2.88 18.22
C ASP A 710 -11.63 2.81 18.59
N TYR A 711 -11.95 2.21 19.74
CA TYR A 711 -13.32 2.18 20.26
C TYR A 711 -13.89 3.60 20.47
N LYS A 712 -13.08 4.52 20.96
CA LYS A 712 -13.42 5.94 21.16
C LYS A 712 -13.39 6.77 19.87
N ARG A 713 -13.05 6.16 18.73
CA ARG A 713 -12.86 6.84 17.43
C ARG A 713 -11.91 8.02 17.50
N CYS A 714 -10.85 7.87 18.30
CA CYS A 714 -9.79 8.86 18.38
C CYS A 714 -8.74 8.56 17.32
N GLU A 715 -8.47 9.50 16.42
CA GLU A 715 -7.33 9.40 15.52
C GLU A 715 -6.03 9.63 16.30
N GLY A 716 -5.31 8.58 16.61
CA GLY A 716 -4.12 8.66 17.44
C GLY A 716 -3.29 7.38 17.45
N VAL A 717 -2.21 7.43 18.20
CA VAL A 717 -1.29 6.30 18.41
C VAL A 717 -1.14 6.10 19.93
N ALA A 718 -1.14 4.84 20.36
CA ALA A 718 -0.90 4.46 21.74
C ALA A 718 0.57 4.15 21.97
N GLU A 719 1.14 4.65 23.06
CA GLU A 719 2.51 4.35 23.47
C GLU A 719 2.57 4.13 24.99
N ILE A 720 3.21 3.05 25.42
CA ILE A 720 3.44 2.77 26.83
C ILE A 720 4.92 2.61 27.09
N ILE A 721 5.39 3.30 28.12
CA ILE A 721 6.79 3.31 28.51
C ILE A 721 6.91 2.80 29.94
N VAL A 722 7.89 1.93 30.17
CA VAL A 722 8.31 1.51 31.51
C VAL A 722 9.50 2.36 31.92
N ALA A 723 9.45 2.99 33.07
CA ALA A 723 10.52 3.82 33.59
C ALA A 723 10.63 3.68 35.12
N PRO A 724 11.81 3.88 35.72
CA PRO A 724 12.00 3.81 37.18
C PRO A 724 11.12 4.79 37.95
N THR A 725 10.89 5.99 37.39
CA THR A 725 9.99 6.98 37.94
C THR A 725 9.11 7.60 36.86
N MET A 726 7.94 8.08 37.23
CA MET A 726 7.04 8.78 36.30
C MET A 726 7.69 10.02 35.67
N SER A 727 8.49 10.77 36.42
CA SER A 727 9.22 11.95 35.94
C SER A 727 10.25 11.61 34.89
N ASP A 728 11.01 10.53 35.06
CA ASP A 728 12.04 10.10 34.12
C ASP A 728 11.39 9.55 32.84
N GLY A 729 10.31 8.79 32.98
CA GLY A 729 9.52 8.31 31.85
C GLY A 729 8.96 9.47 31.03
N PHE A 730 8.37 10.46 31.68
CA PHE A 730 7.83 11.64 31.02
C PHE A 730 8.93 12.46 30.30
N ARG A 731 10.06 12.65 30.95
CA ARG A 731 11.21 13.35 30.36
C ARG A 731 11.73 12.66 29.12
N SER A 732 11.79 11.33 29.14
CA SER A 732 12.17 10.51 28.00
C SER A 732 11.18 10.66 26.85
N ILE A 733 9.88 10.60 27.11
CA ILE A 733 8.82 10.77 26.13
C ILE A 733 8.89 12.14 25.45
N VAL A 734 9.00 13.21 26.22
CA VAL A 734 9.00 14.58 25.69
C VAL A 734 10.17 14.83 24.73
N GLN A 735 11.30 14.18 24.98
CA GLN A 735 12.50 14.31 24.13
C GLN A 735 12.44 13.45 22.88
N THR A 736 11.95 12.21 22.97
CA THR A 736 12.09 11.18 21.92
C THR A 736 10.85 11.00 21.05
N MET A 737 9.66 11.30 21.58
CA MET A 737 8.39 11.01 20.90
C MET A 737 8.22 11.82 19.63
N GLY A 738 7.78 11.11 18.56
CA GLY A 738 7.46 11.67 17.25
C GLY A 738 8.66 11.74 16.29
N LEU A 739 8.34 11.90 15.00
CA LEU A 739 9.30 11.92 13.90
C LEU A 739 9.32 13.29 13.21
N GLY A 740 10.48 13.96 13.18
CA GLY A 740 10.63 15.24 12.48
C GLY A 740 9.63 16.29 12.96
N ASN A 741 8.85 16.86 12.06
CA ASN A 741 7.83 17.87 12.38
C ASN A 741 6.51 17.26 12.92
N LEU A 742 6.37 15.94 12.98
CA LEU A 742 5.26 15.25 13.64
C LEU A 742 5.54 14.98 15.12
N LYS A 743 6.39 15.80 15.76
CA LYS A 743 6.58 15.77 17.20
C LYS A 743 5.41 16.43 17.91
N PRO A 744 4.95 15.88 19.06
CA PRO A 744 3.90 16.51 19.85
C PRO A 744 4.33 17.92 20.24
N ASN A 745 3.38 18.84 20.14
CA ASN A 745 3.59 20.25 20.42
C ASN A 745 2.80 20.73 21.64
N ILE A 746 1.79 19.99 22.08
CA ILE A 746 0.97 20.26 23.25
C ILE A 746 0.98 19.02 24.15
N VAL A 747 1.16 19.22 25.44
CA VAL A 747 0.98 18.18 26.46
C VAL A 747 -0.36 18.40 27.15
N VAL A 748 -1.20 17.35 27.19
CA VAL A 748 -2.52 17.36 27.80
C VAL A 748 -2.53 16.42 29.00
N MET A 749 -2.91 16.91 30.16
CA MET A 749 -2.98 16.13 31.37
C MET A 749 -4.15 16.53 32.25
N ARG A 750 -4.57 15.62 33.14
CA ARG A 750 -5.56 15.91 34.18
C ARG A 750 -4.92 16.69 35.33
N TYR A 751 -5.67 17.61 35.96
CA TYR A 751 -5.29 18.22 37.23
C TYR A 751 -5.31 17.18 38.37
N PRO A 752 -4.28 17.11 39.25
CA PRO A 752 -4.23 16.13 40.34
C PRO A 752 -5.11 16.52 41.53
N GLU A 753 -6.43 16.43 41.41
CA GLU A 753 -7.39 16.86 42.41
C GLU A 753 -7.26 16.15 43.78
N ILE A 754 -6.70 14.96 43.80
CA ILE A 754 -6.58 14.09 44.97
C ILE A 754 -5.21 14.15 45.66
N TRP A 755 -4.35 15.06 45.21
CA TRP A 755 -2.95 15.12 45.67
C TRP A 755 -2.81 15.29 47.21
N ARG A 756 -3.83 15.78 47.90
CA ARG A 756 -3.86 15.94 49.38
C ARG A 756 -4.27 14.67 50.12
N ARG A 757 -4.83 13.66 49.43
CA ARG A 757 -5.42 12.46 50.05
C ARG A 757 -4.47 11.30 50.18
N GLU A 758 -3.41 11.28 49.43
CA GLU A 758 -2.43 10.18 49.43
C GLU A 758 -1.05 10.68 49.93
N ASN A 759 -0.17 9.86 50.40
CA ASN A 759 1.16 10.24 51.00
C ASN A 759 2.10 10.88 49.97
N LEU A 760 2.33 12.11 49.95
CA LEU A 760 1.87 13.07 48.94
C LEU A 760 2.97 14.07 48.54
N THR A 761 4.23 13.85 49.00
CA THR A 761 5.37 14.66 48.55
C THR A 761 5.78 14.35 47.11
N GLN A 762 5.41 13.18 46.60
CA GLN A 762 5.79 12.77 45.23
C GLN A 762 4.94 13.43 44.15
N ILE A 763 3.61 13.58 44.34
CA ILE A 763 2.74 14.16 43.31
C ILE A 763 3.08 15.63 43.01
N PRO A 764 3.21 16.52 44.00
CA PRO A 764 3.59 17.90 43.77
C PRO A 764 4.94 18.04 43.02
N SER A 765 5.95 17.30 43.47
CA SER A 765 7.28 17.35 42.85
C SER A 765 7.27 16.83 41.42
N THR A 766 6.53 15.73 41.15
CA THR A 766 6.37 15.18 39.81
C THR A 766 5.60 16.15 38.89
N PHE A 767 4.51 16.74 39.37
CA PHE A 767 3.71 17.70 38.61
C PHE A 767 4.51 18.93 38.18
N VAL A 768 5.25 19.53 39.13
CA VAL A 768 6.12 20.67 38.85
C VAL A 768 7.27 20.29 37.93
N SER A 769 7.86 19.09 38.10
CA SER A 769 8.88 18.58 37.19
C SER A 769 8.38 18.45 35.76
N ILE A 770 7.18 17.87 35.54
CA ILE A 770 6.55 17.73 34.24
C ILE A 770 6.34 19.09 33.56
N ILE A 771 5.81 20.09 34.32
CA ILE A 771 5.62 21.44 33.80
C ILE A 771 6.95 22.07 33.39
N ASN A 772 7.99 21.96 34.22
CA ASN A 772 9.31 22.49 33.92
C ASN A 772 9.93 21.80 32.71
N ASP A 773 9.83 20.47 32.59
CA ASP A 773 10.32 19.72 31.44
C ASP A 773 9.60 20.14 30.14
N CYS A 774 8.28 20.42 30.20
CA CYS A 774 7.54 20.98 29.07
C CYS A 774 8.03 22.38 28.68
N ILE A 775 8.30 23.24 29.66
CA ILE A 775 8.83 24.59 29.44
C ILE A 775 10.21 24.53 28.76
N ILE A 776 11.11 23.69 29.27
CA ILE A 776 12.47 23.48 28.72
C ILE A 776 12.39 22.92 27.30
N ALA A 777 11.47 21.97 27.05
CA ALA A 777 11.27 21.36 25.75
C ALA A 777 10.48 22.25 24.75
N ASN A 778 10.09 23.46 25.18
CA ASN A 778 9.25 24.39 24.42
C ASN A 778 7.95 23.74 23.91
N LYS A 779 7.25 23.02 24.80
CA LYS A 779 5.93 22.41 24.56
C LYS A 779 4.85 23.24 25.24
N ALA A 780 3.73 23.40 24.58
CA ALA A 780 2.54 23.96 25.24
C ALA A 780 1.97 22.93 26.22
N VAL A 781 1.32 23.43 27.27
CA VAL A 781 0.71 22.59 28.31
C VAL A 781 -0.76 22.98 28.47
N VAL A 782 -1.61 21.97 28.50
CA VAL A 782 -3.04 22.11 28.78
C VAL A 782 -3.41 21.15 29.92
N ILE A 783 -3.74 21.73 31.07
CA ILE A 783 -4.17 20.99 32.25
C ILE A 783 -5.68 21.09 32.36
N VAL A 784 -6.38 19.95 32.42
CA VAL A 784 -7.82 19.87 32.48
C VAL A 784 -8.27 19.61 33.92
N LYS A 785 -8.97 20.55 34.50
CA LYS A 785 -9.63 20.43 35.82
C LYS A 785 -11.13 20.21 35.65
N GLY A 786 -11.74 19.40 36.53
CA GLY A 786 -13.16 19.07 36.46
C GLY A 786 -13.48 18.12 35.32
N LEU A 787 -12.54 17.17 35.04
CA LEU A 787 -12.65 16.23 33.93
C LEU A 787 -13.90 15.34 34.05
N ASP A 788 -14.29 14.97 35.25
CA ASP A 788 -15.47 14.12 35.49
C ASP A 788 -16.80 14.81 35.10
N GLU A 789 -16.83 16.13 35.15
CA GLU A 789 -17.94 16.98 34.73
C GLU A 789 -17.88 17.37 33.25
N TRP A 790 -16.85 16.92 32.50
CA TRP A 790 -16.70 17.27 31.09
C TRP A 790 -17.85 16.73 30.26
N PRO A 791 -18.51 17.53 29.38
CA PRO A 791 -19.65 17.09 28.60
C PRO A 791 -19.30 15.93 27.65
N ASN A 792 -20.25 15.03 27.47
CA ASN A 792 -20.20 14.05 26.40
C ASN A 792 -20.48 14.72 25.05
N GLU A 793 -20.13 14.06 23.93
CA GLU A 793 -20.33 14.56 22.58
C GLU A 793 -21.77 15.05 22.30
N TYR A 794 -22.77 14.40 22.91
CA TYR A 794 -24.20 14.71 22.74
C TYR A 794 -24.78 15.69 23.79
N GLN A 795 -24.00 16.10 24.81
CA GLN A 795 -24.44 17.04 25.84
C GLN A 795 -24.13 18.47 25.41
N ARG A 796 -25.13 19.17 24.86
CA ARG A 796 -24.96 20.58 24.50
C ARG A 796 -24.82 21.44 25.74
N GLN A 797 -23.80 22.29 25.75
CA GLN A 797 -23.54 23.29 26.75
C GLN A 797 -24.09 24.65 26.29
N TYR A 798 -24.58 25.41 27.23
CA TYR A 798 -25.07 26.77 27.01
C TYR A 798 -24.30 27.70 27.92
N GLY A 799 -24.14 28.96 27.53
CA GLY A 799 -23.42 29.97 28.30
C GLY A 799 -22.20 30.47 27.58
N THR A 800 -21.11 30.67 28.30
CA THR A 800 -19.91 31.33 27.77
C THR A 800 -18.69 30.44 27.92
N ILE A 801 -17.71 30.65 27.03
CA ILE A 801 -16.34 30.16 27.14
C ILE A 801 -15.50 31.38 27.52
N ASP A 802 -15.05 31.44 28.78
CA ASP A 802 -14.45 32.61 29.38
C ASP A 802 -12.93 32.48 29.40
N LEU A 803 -12.24 33.43 28.77
CA LEU A 803 -10.79 33.45 28.70
C LEU A 803 -10.23 34.56 29.59
N TYR A 804 -9.48 34.19 30.61
CA TYR A 804 -8.68 35.15 31.42
C TYR A 804 -7.30 35.26 30.78
N TRP A 805 -7.18 36.21 29.86
CA TRP A 805 -6.00 36.36 29.03
C TRP A 805 -4.95 37.21 29.73
N ILE A 806 -3.91 36.52 30.19
CA ILE A 806 -2.70 37.11 30.75
C ILE A 806 -1.61 36.92 29.72
N VAL A 807 -1.19 37.97 29.10
CA VAL A 807 -0.32 38.14 27.93
C VAL A 807 0.78 37.08 27.70
N ARG A 808 0.99 36.64 26.41
CA ARG A 808 2.12 35.90 25.83
C ARG A 808 1.99 34.35 25.80
N ASP A 809 0.83 33.87 25.45
CA ASP A 809 0.64 32.44 25.13
C ASP A 809 0.68 32.11 23.63
N GLY A 810 1.06 33.06 22.77
CA GLY A 810 1.09 32.88 21.32
C GLY A 810 -0.31 32.72 20.69
N GLY A 811 -1.38 33.05 21.41
CA GLY A 811 -2.77 32.89 20.95
C GLY A 811 -3.33 31.47 21.07
N LEU A 812 -2.67 30.58 21.83
CA LEU A 812 -3.14 29.19 21.99
C LEU A 812 -4.52 29.11 22.69
N MET A 813 -4.76 29.92 23.71
CA MET A 813 -6.04 29.98 24.40
C MET A 813 -7.17 30.39 23.45
N LEU A 814 -6.94 31.39 22.59
CA LEU A 814 -7.86 31.82 21.54
C LEU A 814 -8.15 30.70 20.54
N LEU A 815 -7.11 29.98 20.10
CA LEU A 815 -7.28 28.85 19.21
C LEU A 815 -8.07 27.70 19.85
N LEU A 816 -7.79 27.36 21.11
CA LEU A 816 -8.51 26.32 21.84
C LEU A 816 -9.99 26.67 22.01
N SER A 817 -10.32 27.92 22.37
CA SER A 817 -11.73 28.36 22.49
C SER A 817 -12.46 28.27 21.15
N GLN A 818 -11.81 28.63 20.04
CA GLN A 818 -12.36 28.48 18.69
C GLN A 818 -12.58 27.01 18.32
N LEU A 819 -11.63 26.13 18.67
CA LEU A 819 -11.77 24.69 18.42
C LEU A 819 -12.92 24.08 19.22
N LEU A 820 -13.11 24.48 20.48
CA LEU A 820 -14.25 24.06 21.29
C LEU A 820 -15.57 24.43 20.62
N LEU A 821 -15.72 25.67 20.12
CA LEU A 821 -16.93 26.11 19.41
C LEU A 821 -17.24 25.30 18.15
N THR A 822 -16.26 24.63 17.55
CA THR A 822 -16.49 23.76 16.37
C THR A 822 -17.15 22.43 16.74
N LYS A 823 -17.32 22.12 18.02
CA LYS A 823 -17.89 20.88 18.53
C LYS A 823 -19.36 21.06 18.89
N GLU A 824 -20.18 20.05 18.58
CA GLU A 824 -21.63 20.07 18.84
C GLU A 824 -21.96 20.35 20.30
N SER A 825 -21.11 19.89 21.23
CA SER A 825 -21.29 20.14 22.65
C SER A 825 -21.15 21.60 23.06
N PHE A 826 -20.36 22.42 22.33
CA PHE A 826 -20.09 23.83 22.68
C PHE A 826 -20.55 24.83 21.62
N GLU A 827 -21.18 24.37 20.53
CA GLU A 827 -21.62 25.22 19.40
C GLU A 827 -22.51 26.38 19.80
N SER A 828 -23.30 26.19 20.90
CA SER A 828 -24.22 27.20 21.40
C SER A 828 -23.58 28.20 22.36
N CYS A 829 -22.32 28.07 22.71
CA CYS A 829 -21.59 28.95 23.61
C CYS A 829 -21.07 30.20 22.92
N LYS A 830 -20.82 31.28 23.69
CA LYS A 830 -20.18 32.50 23.22
C LYS A 830 -18.82 32.69 23.89
N ILE A 831 -17.86 33.23 23.16
CA ILE A 831 -16.54 33.53 23.73
C ILE A 831 -16.57 34.91 24.43
N GLN A 832 -16.06 34.94 25.67
CA GLN A 832 -15.79 36.17 26.40
C GLN A 832 -14.29 36.22 26.73
N VAL A 833 -13.65 37.35 26.49
CA VAL A 833 -12.24 37.60 26.78
C VAL A 833 -12.15 38.62 27.90
N PHE A 834 -11.62 38.18 29.03
CA PHE A 834 -11.36 39.01 30.22
C PHE A 834 -9.92 39.49 30.17
N CYS A 835 -9.72 40.81 30.05
CA CYS A 835 -8.41 41.44 30.14
C CYS A 835 -8.23 42.02 31.56
N ILE A 836 -7.15 41.65 32.22
CA ILE A 836 -6.84 42.15 33.55
C ILE A 836 -5.95 43.38 33.37
N SER A 837 -6.42 44.50 33.97
CA SER A 837 -5.72 45.77 33.96
C SER A 837 -5.35 46.19 35.40
N GLU A 838 -4.19 46.85 35.57
CA GLU A 838 -3.89 47.60 36.81
C GLU A 838 -4.67 48.93 36.83
N GLU A 839 -4.89 49.50 38.03
CA GLU A 839 -5.71 50.73 38.23
C GLU A 839 -5.26 51.94 37.40
N ASP A 840 -3.99 52.00 37.02
CA ASP A 840 -3.38 53.14 36.28
C ASP A 840 -3.46 52.99 34.75
N THR A 841 -4.06 51.94 34.20
CA THR A 841 -4.13 51.74 32.78
C THR A 841 -5.48 52.18 32.22
N ASP A 842 -5.50 52.82 31.02
CA ASP A 842 -6.76 53.22 30.38
C ASP A 842 -7.52 51.96 29.91
N ALA A 843 -8.58 51.60 30.66
CA ALA A 843 -9.35 50.40 30.44
C ALA A 843 -10.13 50.46 29.10
N GLU A 844 -10.51 51.61 28.63
CA GLU A 844 -11.24 51.74 27.34
C GLU A 844 -10.30 51.66 26.13
N GLU A 845 -9.06 52.15 26.21
CA GLU A 845 -8.05 51.99 25.19
C GLU A 845 -7.65 50.50 25.07
N LEU A 846 -7.36 49.84 26.20
CA LEU A 846 -7.08 48.39 26.20
C LEU A 846 -8.21 47.57 25.56
N LYS A 847 -9.47 47.89 25.89
CA LYS A 847 -10.65 47.25 25.35
C LYS A 847 -10.77 47.45 23.83
N ALA A 848 -10.48 48.66 23.35
CA ALA A 848 -10.53 48.98 21.93
C ALA A 848 -9.42 48.22 21.15
N ASP A 849 -8.21 48.14 21.69
CA ASP A 849 -7.09 47.43 21.10
C ASP A 849 -7.32 45.91 21.01
N VAL A 850 -7.82 45.31 22.09
CA VAL A 850 -8.16 43.87 22.10
C VAL A 850 -9.33 43.57 21.17
N LYS A 851 -10.36 44.42 21.09
CA LYS A 851 -11.44 44.26 20.13
C LYS A 851 -10.95 44.33 18.68
N LYS A 852 -10.06 45.26 18.36
CA LYS A 852 -9.43 45.38 17.05
C LYS A 852 -8.63 44.13 16.73
N PHE A 853 -7.80 43.67 17.67
CA PHE A 853 -7.00 42.44 17.53
C PHE A 853 -7.89 41.22 17.23
N LEU A 854 -8.99 41.02 17.97
CA LEU A 854 -9.93 39.91 17.74
C LEU A 854 -10.67 40.05 16.41
N TYR A 855 -11.01 41.28 16.00
CA TYR A 855 -11.59 41.54 14.71
C TYR A 855 -10.64 41.18 13.56
N ASP A 856 -9.38 41.57 13.66
CA ASP A 856 -8.35 41.21 12.67
C ASP A 856 -8.11 39.69 12.60
N LEU A 857 -8.25 38.96 13.70
CA LEU A 857 -8.24 37.49 13.75
C LEU A 857 -9.55 36.84 13.26
N ARG A 858 -10.58 37.64 12.93
CA ARG A 858 -11.92 37.20 12.53
C ARG A 858 -12.61 36.34 13.61
N MET A 859 -12.35 36.66 14.87
CA MET A 859 -12.98 36.00 16.03
C MET A 859 -14.09 36.90 16.59
N GLN A 860 -15.25 36.30 16.78
CA GLN A 860 -16.36 36.95 17.49
C GLN A 860 -16.25 36.67 18.99
N ALA A 861 -15.87 37.65 19.77
CA ALA A 861 -15.77 37.54 21.19
C ALA A 861 -16.15 38.88 21.85
N GLU A 862 -16.73 38.78 23.03
CA GLU A 862 -17.02 39.93 23.91
C GLU A 862 -15.80 40.24 24.76
N VAL A 863 -15.36 41.48 24.81
CA VAL A 863 -14.19 41.92 25.59
C VAL A 863 -14.64 42.65 26.84
N ILE A 864 -14.22 42.15 28.01
CA ILE A 864 -14.52 42.69 29.32
C ILE A 864 -13.16 43.01 29.99
N VAL A 865 -12.97 44.25 30.38
CA VAL A 865 -11.79 44.66 31.12
C VAL A 865 -12.12 44.65 32.62
N VAL A 866 -11.29 43.98 33.40
CA VAL A 866 -11.43 43.86 34.85
C VAL A 866 -10.19 44.49 35.49
N THR A 867 -10.40 45.50 36.36
CA THR A 867 -9.29 46.11 37.10
C THR A 867 -9.03 45.33 38.41
N MET A 868 -7.78 44.97 38.62
CA MET A 868 -7.31 44.29 39.83
C MET A 868 -6.31 45.19 40.56
N LYS A 869 -6.56 45.39 41.87
CA LYS A 869 -5.59 46.09 42.73
C LYS A 869 -4.33 45.28 42.88
N SER A 870 -3.18 45.97 42.75
CA SER A 870 -1.88 45.35 42.94
C SER A 870 -1.66 44.92 44.41
N TRP A 871 -0.72 44.02 44.67
CA TRP A 871 -0.33 43.59 46.01
C TRP A 871 0.16 44.78 46.84
N GLU A 872 0.85 45.69 46.22
CA GLU A 872 1.44 46.87 46.88
C GLU A 872 0.34 47.81 47.37
N SER A 873 -0.69 48.10 46.58
CA SER A 873 -1.82 48.93 46.98
C SER A 873 -2.72 48.25 48.05
N HIS A 874 -2.69 46.92 48.14
CA HIS A 874 -3.38 46.19 49.20
C HIS A 874 -2.70 46.32 50.57
N MET A 875 -1.37 46.26 50.60
CA MET A 875 -0.60 46.44 51.84
C MET A 875 -0.77 47.83 52.44
N GLU A 876 -0.89 48.86 51.59
CA GLU A 876 -1.18 50.24 52.04
C GLU A 876 -2.60 50.42 52.59
N SER A 877 -3.60 49.70 52.04
CA SER A 877 -5.03 49.83 52.49
C SER A 877 -5.46 48.89 53.62
N SER A 878 -4.68 47.89 53.96
CA SER A 878 -4.98 46.80 54.91
C SER A 878 -4.97 47.22 56.38
N SER A 879 -4.73 48.50 56.68
CA SER A 879 -4.84 49.03 58.02
C SER A 879 -6.26 49.35 58.48
N THR A 880 -7.26 49.21 57.60
CA THR A 880 -8.65 49.50 57.94
C THR A 880 -9.58 48.52 57.24
N VAL A 881 -10.36 47.78 58.10
CA VAL A 881 -11.57 46.96 57.79
C VAL A 881 -11.33 45.47 57.48
N ALA A 882 -11.58 44.64 58.47
CA ALA A 882 -11.87 43.25 58.40
C ALA A 882 -13.29 43.02 57.83
N GLN A 883 -13.43 42.61 56.55
CA GLN A 883 -14.64 41.96 56.06
C GLN A 883 -14.40 40.44 56.03
N GLN A 884 -15.14 39.71 56.82
CA GLN A 884 -15.21 38.24 56.80
C GLN A 884 -15.90 37.78 55.50
N ASP A 885 -15.12 37.30 54.54
CA ASP A 885 -15.60 36.61 53.36
C ASP A 885 -15.04 35.17 53.37
N ASP A 886 -15.78 34.21 52.85
CA ASP A 886 -15.37 32.77 52.71
C ASP A 886 -14.01 32.63 52.03
N SER A 887 -13.63 33.55 51.14
CA SER A 887 -12.34 33.65 50.48
C SER A 887 -11.18 33.91 51.47
N HIS A 888 -11.43 34.55 52.59
CA HIS A 888 -10.38 34.80 53.58
C HIS A 888 -10.06 33.53 54.41
N GLU A 889 -11.03 32.65 54.60
CA GLU A 889 -10.83 31.38 55.27
C GLU A 889 -9.95 30.41 54.43
N ALA A 890 -10.19 30.32 53.12
CA ALA A 890 -9.37 29.55 52.19
C ALA A 890 -7.92 30.03 52.15
N TYR A 891 -7.70 31.36 52.10
CA TYR A 891 -6.38 31.97 52.14
C TYR A 891 -5.62 31.67 53.43
N THR A 892 -6.30 31.89 54.60
CA THR A 892 -5.68 31.63 55.88
C THR A 892 -5.36 30.17 56.10
N SER A 893 -6.21 29.26 55.64
CA SER A 893 -5.98 27.82 55.66
C SER A 893 -4.78 27.41 54.78
N ALA A 894 -4.66 27.98 53.56
CA ALA A 894 -3.53 27.72 52.70
C ALA A 894 -2.23 28.24 53.30
N GLN A 895 -2.24 29.46 53.84
CA GLN A 895 -1.08 30.05 54.51
C GLN A 895 -0.61 29.23 55.73
N GLN A 896 -1.57 28.70 56.50
CA GLN A 896 -1.26 27.85 57.65
C GLN A 896 -0.63 26.51 57.20
N ARG A 897 -1.17 25.89 56.15
CA ARG A 897 -0.60 24.64 55.58
C ARG A 897 0.82 24.85 55.06
N ILE A 898 1.06 25.93 54.34
CA ILE A 898 2.42 26.29 53.84
C ILE A 898 3.37 26.51 55.01
N ARG A 899 2.97 27.19 56.09
CA ARG A 899 3.80 27.39 57.29
C ARG A 899 4.15 26.08 57.95
N MET A 900 3.15 25.22 58.17
CA MET A 900 3.35 23.87 58.73
C MET A 900 4.35 23.05 57.93
N TYR A 901 4.20 23.02 56.60
CA TYR A 901 5.12 22.29 55.71
C TYR A 901 6.55 22.88 55.74
N LEU A 902 6.67 24.24 55.79
CA LEU A 902 7.96 24.90 55.89
C LEU A 902 8.67 24.57 57.20
N ASP A 903 7.90 24.53 58.35
CA ASP A 903 8.45 24.21 59.64
C ASP A 903 8.90 22.75 59.72
N GLU A 904 8.16 21.83 59.14
CA GLU A 904 8.56 20.43 58.98
C GLU A 904 9.84 20.27 58.12
N MET A 905 9.97 20.99 57.00
CA MET A 905 11.16 21.02 56.18
C MET A 905 12.37 21.60 56.93
N LYS A 906 12.16 22.67 57.72
CA LYS A 906 13.21 23.26 58.53
C LYS A 906 13.69 22.32 59.63
N GLU A 907 12.76 21.60 60.29
CA GLU A 907 13.14 20.59 61.30
C GLU A 907 13.92 19.43 60.67
N THR A 908 13.50 18.95 59.49
CA THR A 908 14.17 17.87 58.78
C THR A 908 15.59 18.31 58.38
N ALA A 909 15.72 19.50 57.78
CA ALA A 909 17.02 20.09 57.40
C ALA A 909 17.97 20.28 58.61
N GLN A 910 17.43 20.68 59.77
CA GLN A 910 18.22 20.78 61.02
C GLN A 910 18.68 19.42 61.54
N ARG A 911 17.82 18.38 61.48
CA ARG A 911 18.18 17.00 61.86
C ARG A 911 19.28 16.41 60.97
N GLU A 912 19.20 16.65 59.66
CA GLU A 912 20.14 16.13 58.68
C GLU A 912 21.36 17.00 58.46
N ARG A 913 21.43 18.19 59.07
CA ARG A 913 22.51 19.19 58.90
C ARG A 913 22.77 19.58 57.43
N HIS A 914 21.74 19.60 56.60
CA HIS A 914 21.80 19.98 55.20
C HIS A 914 20.97 21.25 54.96
N PRO A 915 21.26 22.07 53.93
CA PRO A 915 20.39 23.14 53.50
C PRO A 915 19.04 22.57 53.04
N LEU A 916 17.97 23.37 53.04
CA LEU A 916 16.68 22.98 52.52
C LEU A 916 16.80 22.48 51.11
N MET A 917 16.56 21.21 50.88
CA MET A 917 16.70 20.53 49.58
C MET A 917 15.37 19.86 49.17
N GLU A 918 15.05 19.98 47.90
CA GLU A 918 13.96 19.19 47.27
C GLU A 918 14.46 18.68 45.90
N ASN A 919 14.39 17.41 45.68
CA ASN A 919 14.85 16.76 44.45
C ASN A 919 16.31 17.13 44.06
N GLY A 920 17.19 17.22 45.03
CA GLY A 920 18.62 17.56 44.84
C GLY A 920 18.89 19.03 44.52
N ARG A 921 17.88 19.92 44.65
CA ARG A 921 18.03 21.36 44.44
C ARG A 921 17.82 22.12 45.75
N GLN A 922 18.64 23.13 45.96
CA GLN A 922 18.48 24.01 47.11
C GLN A 922 17.22 24.87 46.96
N VAL A 923 16.41 24.90 48.00
CA VAL A 923 15.14 25.64 48.06
C VAL A 923 15.41 26.91 48.87
N VAL A 924 14.99 28.04 48.33
CA VAL A 924 15.05 29.34 49.02
C VAL A 924 13.64 29.92 49.20
N VAL A 925 13.16 29.97 50.40
CA VAL A 925 11.79 30.48 50.67
C VAL A 925 11.86 31.95 51.02
N ASN A 926 11.19 32.78 50.25
CA ASN A 926 10.95 34.19 50.56
C ASN A 926 9.44 34.35 50.90
N GLU A 927 9.18 34.59 52.18
CA GLU A 927 7.80 34.67 52.72
C GLU A 927 6.96 35.76 52.02
N GLN A 928 7.53 36.92 51.72
CA GLN A 928 6.82 37.98 51.01
C GLN A 928 6.39 37.57 49.60
N LYS A 929 7.21 36.80 48.90
CA LYS A 929 6.86 36.26 47.58
C LYS A 929 5.76 35.22 47.68
N VAL A 930 5.79 34.35 48.71
CA VAL A 930 4.72 33.39 48.99
C VAL A 930 3.39 34.09 49.19
N ASP A 931 3.35 35.07 50.06
CA ASP A 931 2.15 35.84 50.33
C ASP A 931 1.64 36.58 49.07
N LYS A 932 2.53 37.16 48.28
CA LYS A 932 2.19 37.81 47.00
C LYS A 932 1.53 36.78 46.02
N PHE A 933 2.12 35.61 45.88
CA PHE A 933 1.52 34.55 45.01
C PHE A 933 0.15 34.08 45.53
N LEU A 934 0.04 33.81 46.83
CA LEU A 934 -1.23 33.38 47.43
C LEU A 934 -2.31 34.42 47.20
N TYR A 935 -2.03 35.68 47.46
CA TYR A 935 -2.99 36.78 47.24
C TYR A 935 -3.40 36.90 45.77
N THR A 936 -2.43 36.82 44.86
CA THR A 936 -2.71 36.92 43.42
C THR A 936 -3.63 35.81 42.95
N MET A 937 -3.39 34.57 43.38
CA MET A 937 -4.23 33.41 43.02
C MET A 937 -5.63 33.49 43.62
N LEU A 938 -5.73 33.90 44.88
CA LEU A 938 -7.03 34.10 45.53
C LEU A 938 -7.83 35.19 44.81
N LYS A 939 -7.19 36.32 44.49
CA LYS A 939 -7.85 37.44 43.84
C LYS A 939 -8.31 37.08 42.42
N LEU A 940 -7.50 36.32 41.67
CA LEU A 940 -7.87 35.81 40.37
C LEU A 940 -9.05 34.84 40.46
N ASN A 941 -9.01 33.90 41.41
CA ASN A 941 -10.12 32.99 41.67
C ASN A 941 -11.40 33.74 42.02
N SER A 942 -11.35 34.71 42.96
CA SER A 942 -12.50 35.51 43.33
C SER A 942 -13.10 36.30 42.16
N THR A 943 -12.23 36.76 41.23
CA THR A 943 -12.64 37.41 39.99
C THR A 943 -13.35 36.42 39.06
N ILE A 944 -12.79 35.21 38.88
CA ILE A 944 -13.39 34.16 38.09
C ILE A 944 -14.76 33.77 38.63
N LEU A 945 -14.87 33.55 39.94
CA LEU A 945 -16.14 33.20 40.59
C LEU A 945 -17.20 34.31 40.49
N ARG A 946 -16.75 35.56 40.46
CA ARG A 946 -17.67 36.71 40.33
C ARG A 946 -18.27 36.83 38.93
N TYR A 947 -17.47 36.64 37.90
CA TYR A 947 -17.89 36.90 36.51
C TYR A 947 -18.21 35.63 35.72
N SER A 948 -17.57 34.49 36.04
CA SER A 948 -17.61 33.27 35.23
C SER A 948 -18.20 32.06 35.93
N ARG A 949 -19.02 32.29 37.03
CA ARG A 949 -19.65 31.19 37.80
C ARG A 949 -20.54 30.29 36.94
N MET A 950 -21.19 30.83 35.93
CA MET A 950 -22.08 30.12 35.01
C MET A 950 -21.42 29.78 33.64
N ALA A 951 -20.13 29.97 33.51
CA ALA A 951 -19.42 29.67 32.28
C ALA A 951 -19.39 28.15 31.99
N ALA A 952 -19.54 27.79 30.73
CA ALA A 952 -19.41 26.42 30.30
C ALA A 952 -17.98 25.87 30.50
N VAL A 953 -16.97 26.69 30.23
CA VAL A 953 -15.54 26.39 30.48
C VAL A 953 -14.82 27.70 30.76
N VAL A 954 -13.90 27.69 31.70
CA VAL A 954 -12.99 28.79 31.98
C VAL A 954 -11.57 28.46 31.52
N LEU A 955 -10.95 29.29 30.72
CA LEU A 955 -9.55 29.15 30.29
C LEU A 955 -8.70 30.19 31.04
N VAL A 956 -7.63 29.74 31.68
CA VAL A 956 -6.70 30.60 32.44
C VAL A 956 -5.26 30.27 32.04
N SER A 957 -4.40 31.29 31.99
CA SER A 957 -2.98 31.09 31.76
C SER A 957 -2.32 30.36 32.93
N LEU A 958 -1.55 29.30 32.65
CA LEU A 958 -0.75 28.59 33.66
C LEU A 958 0.40 29.46 34.19
N PRO A 959 0.40 29.81 35.48
CA PRO A 959 1.51 30.54 36.07
C PRO A 959 2.78 29.67 36.03
N PRO A 960 3.94 30.23 35.68
CA PRO A 960 5.19 29.46 35.72
C PRO A 960 5.55 29.11 37.15
N PRO A 961 6.02 27.87 37.42
CA PRO A 961 6.47 27.51 38.75
C PRO A 961 7.63 28.43 39.15
N PRO A 962 7.59 29.03 40.36
CA PRO A 962 8.67 29.91 40.83
C PRO A 962 9.97 29.10 41.01
N LEU A 963 11.07 29.66 40.56
CA LEU A 963 12.39 29.03 40.71
C LEU A 963 12.77 28.90 42.21
N ASN A 964 13.26 27.72 42.57
CA ASN A 964 13.75 27.38 43.91
C ASN A 964 12.65 27.44 45.01
N HIS A 965 11.37 27.40 44.67
CA HIS A 965 10.28 27.24 45.63
C HIS A 965 9.94 25.77 45.80
N PRO A 966 9.44 25.33 46.99
CA PRO A 966 8.94 23.99 47.21
C PRO A 966 7.79 23.69 46.28
N SER A 967 7.77 22.49 45.68
CA SER A 967 6.66 22.05 44.79
C SER A 967 5.31 22.03 45.47
N TYR A 968 5.29 21.75 46.78
CA TYR A 968 4.09 21.79 47.63
C TYR A 968 3.45 23.18 47.61
N PHE A 969 4.24 24.26 47.68
CA PHE A 969 3.69 25.64 47.66
C PHE A 969 3.02 25.94 46.32
N TYR A 970 3.65 25.51 45.23
CA TYR A 970 3.03 25.70 43.93
C TYR A 970 1.68 25.00 43.80
N MET A 971 1.52 23.82 44.37
CA MET A 971 0.24 23.11 44.37
C MET A 971 -0.81 23.85 45.24
N GLU A 972 -0.42 24.42 46.36
CA GLU A 972 -1.33 25.25 47.17
C GLU A 972 -1.79 26.51 46.41
N TYR A 973 -0.89 27.15 45.64
CA TYR A 973 -1.25 28.29 44.79
C TYR A 973 -2.24 27.88 43.70
N MET A 974 -2.04 26.73 43.09
CA MET A 974 -2.91 26.21 42.04
C MET A 974 -4.28 25.78 42.59
N ASP A 975 -4.30 25.19 43.77
CA ASP A 975 -5.57 24.82 44.43
C ASP A 975 -6.44 26.06 44.74
N LEU A 976 -5.84 27.13 45.24
CA LEU A 976 -6.57 28.40 45.44
C LEU A 976 -7.10 28.96 44.12
N LEU A 977 -6.39 28.82 43.04
CA LEU A 977 -6.85 29.27 41.71
C LEU A 977 -8.04 28.49 41.19
N VAL A 978 -8.06 27.19 41.40
CA VAL A 978 -9.10 26.29 40.79
C VAL A 978 -10.29 26.02 41.74
N GLU A 979 -10.23 26.55 42.97
CA GLU A 979 -11.25 26.28 44.00
C GLU A 979 -12.63 26.73 43.53
N ASN A 980 -13.66 25.86 43.73
CA ASN A 980 -15.04 26.11 43.36
C ASN A 980 -15.35 26.43 41.88
N VAL A 981 -14.40 26.25 40.99
CA VAL A 981 -14.62 26.38 39.55
C VAL A 981 -14.87 24.99 38.96
N PRO A 982 -16.04 24.70 38.37
CA PRO A 982 -16.40 23.34 37.94
C PRO A 982 -15.46 22.81 36.84
N ARG A 983 -15.28 23.56 35.79
CA ARG A 983 -14.48 23.17 34.59
C ARG A 983 -13.52 24.27 34.23
N MET A 984 -12.24 23.94 34.29
CA MET A 984 -11.17 24.89 33.95
C MET A 984 -10.11 24.25 33.09
N LEU A 985 -9.65 24.96 32.07
CA LEU A 985 -8.47 24.66 31.29
C LEU A 985 -7.35 25.64 31.69
N ILE A 986 -6.29 25.09 32.24
CA ILE A 986 -5.12 25.88 32.61
C ILE A 986 -4.10 25.69 31.52
N VAL A 987 -3.81 26.76 30.77
CA VAL A 987 -3.12 26.70 29.49
C VAL A 987 -1.82 27.50 29.57
N ARG A 988 -0.74 26.88 29.10
CA ARG A 988 0.51 27.60 28.79
C ARG A 988 0.80 27.41 27.32
N GLY A 989 0.86 28.49 26.58
CA GLY A 989 1.09 28.48 25.16
C GLY A 989 2.55 28.46 24.75
N TYR A 990 2.75 28.65 23.50
CA TYR A 990 4.05 28.67 22.81
C TYR A 990 4.74 30.03 22.94
N THR A 991 6.07 30.01 22.78
CA THR A 991 6.86 31.25 22.56
C THR A 991 6.64 31.84 21.15
N ARG A 992 6.05 31.07 20.22
CA ARG A 992 5.71 31.52 18.85
C ARG A 992 4.20 31.61 18.69
N ASP A 993 3.75 32.51 17.82
CA ASP A 993 2.35 32.67 17.51
C ASP A 993 1.80 31.41 16.81
N VAL A 994 0.67 30.90 17.27
CA VAL A 994 -0.09 29.82 16.68
C VAL A 994 -1.32 30.32 15.89
N VAL A 995 -1.62 31.61 16.00
CA VAL A 995 -2.69 32.30 15.29
C VAL A 995 -2.09 33.36 14.39
N THR A 996 -2.60 33.52 13.19
CA THR A 996 -2.10 34.49 12.21
C THR A 996 -3.21 35.36 11.65
N PHE A 997 -2.93 36.65 11.42
CA PHE A 997 -3.81 37.59 10.72
C PHE A 997 -3.89 37.31 9.22
N PHE A 998 -2.86 36.69 8.64
CA PHE A 998 -2.76 36.42 7.22
C PHE A 998 -3.22 35.02 6.90
N THR A 999 -4.28 34.91 6.12
CA THR A 999 -4.80 33.60 5.64
C THR A 999 -4.49 33.40 4.17
#